data_b38eb40e4146fa552a90bcaf06928b44
#
_entry.id   b38eb40e4146fa552a90bcaf06928b44
#
_cell.length_a   1.000
_cell.length_b   1.000
_cell.length_c   1.000
_cell.angle_alpha   90.00
_cell.angle_beta   90.00
_cell.angle_gamma   90.00
#
_symmetry.space_group_name_H-M   'P 1'
#
loop_
_entity.id
_entity.type
_entity.pdbx_description
1 polymer ?
#
loop_
_entity_poly.entity_id
_entity_poly.type
_entity_poly.pdbx_seq_one_letter_code
_entity_poly.pdbx_strand_id
1 'polypeptide(L)'
;MPLQKIQFKPGFNKQQTATGAEGQWIDGDFVRFRYGEPEKIGGFEQLLSSTLAGPARDQHTWTALDGKKYAAIGTSKLLVIYYEGTFYDITPLDTALTSCTYTSTTGSATVTINKTAHRLEVGDYILFTSVTTPGSPTTSFTSADFTTNTFEVLSVPTSATFTVTMPVIETGTGVTAGGTITTTPYIFVGPTTQTSAYGWGTGYWGGSIPTSITNQLNGAINNSTTTVTVDSTTGFPATGTIDIDSELITYTGLTGTTFTGCVRGTNGTTAASHLDNAIVTDASSWVGWGLQSNTTTTTLAAASWSLDNFGQILVATVKNGGIFTWSPVGSTALQTRATVVANAPTSSIMTIVSDRDRHLFALGTETTIGTPSTQDPMFIRFSNQEDINTWNPTVTNTAGTFRLDTGNEIRGAIQGKDYIFVLTDQAAYVIQFVGPPFTFSVRQVGTNCGCIGQHAMAFAQGAVFWMGASGGFFVYDGTVKQLPSLVEDFVFTDIGQDNLGINYNAGEIVYAFTNSLYNEVGWFYPKAGQTQIDRNVVYNYLDNTWVTGSLARTTYQDSDTFDLPYATQYIVGVAPTFPTINGVTSTPGSTKYWEQESGFNEVDSAGNKTTIAAFIRSGDYDISEQGLGGDGQLIMRVKRFIPDFKNLEGNAKITLFFRDYPADASSTPSTTPPTITGPFTITSSTDKVDTRVRGRQVSLKIENDAIDQSWRYGTLRLDIEAGGRR
;
A
#
# COMPACT_ATOMS: atom_id res chain seq x y z
N MET A 1 9.40 -38.20 -36.19
CA MET A 1 10.24 -38.22 -34.96
C MET A 1 9.44 -38.77 -33.78
N PRO A 2 10.06 -39.37 -32.79
CA PRO A 2 9.33 -39.74 -31.58
C PRO A 2 8.78 -38.49 -30.88
N LEU A 3 7.76 -38.68 -30.02
CA LEU A 3 7.23 -37.64 -29.14
C LEU A 3 8.37 -37.00 -28.35
N GLN A 4 8.50 -35.69 -28.44
CA GLN A 4 9.49 -34.93 -27.70
C GLN A 4 8.89 -34.41 -26.39
N LYS A 5 9.52 -34.72 -25.27
CA LYS A 5 9.15 -34.19 -23.96
C LYS A 5 9.81 -32.83 -23.78
N ILE A 6 9.02 -31.80 -23.51
CA ILE A 6 9.48 -30.48 -23.15
C ILE A 6 9.23 -30.32 -21.65
N GLN A 7 10.29 -30.00 -20.91
CA GLN A 7 10.23 -29.75 -19.49
C GLN A 7 10.77 -28.35 -19.23
N PHE A 8 9.95 -27.51 -18.60
CA PHE A 8 10.32 -26.15 -18.25
C PHE A 8 10.91 -26.11 -16.85
N LYS A 9 11.94 -25.29 -16.65
CA LYS A 9 12.47 -25.00 -15.31
C LYS A 9 11.45 -24.18 -14.51
N PRO A 10 11.24 -24.50 -13.23
CA PRO A 10 10.32 -23.74 -12.38
C PRO A 10 10.85 -22.31 -12.13
N GLY A 11 9.91 -21.38 -11.87
CA GLY A 11 10.21 -19.97 -11.65
C GLY A 11 10.14 -19.13 -12.93
N PHE A 12 9.90 -17.83 -12.77
CA PHE A 12 9.88 -16.89 -13.89
C PHE A 12 11.26 -16.31 -14.17
N ASN A 13 11.59 -16.22 -15.45
CA ASN A 13 12.74 -15.47 -15.93
C ASN A 13 12.24 -14.22 -16.69
N LYS A 14 12.31 -13.07 -16.03
CA LYS A 14 11.94 -11.76 -16.59
C LYS A 14 13.14 -10.94 -17.07
N GLN A 15 14.38 -11.45 -16.88
CA GLN A 15 15.61 -10.73 -17.24
C GLN A 15 16.08 -11.04 -18.67
N GLN A 16 15.66 -12.17 -19.20
CA GLN A 16 16.06 -12.59 -20.55
C GLN A 16 14.94 -12.38 -21.56
N THR A 17 15.30 -12.29 -22.84
CA THR A 17 14.33 -12.30 -23.93
C THR A 17 13.57 -13.63 -23.99
N ALA A 18 12.39 -13.66 -24.61
CA ALA A 18 11.60 -14.88 -24.71
C ALA A 18 12.37 -16.05 -25.36
N THR A 19 13.25 -15.77 -26.31
CA THR A 19 14.13 -16.77 -26.93
C THR A 19 15.31 -17.14 -26.04
N GLY A 20 15.91 -16.16 -25.33
CA GLY A 20 17.00 -16.42 -24.38
C GLY A 20 16.57 -17.23 -23.16
N ALA A 21 15.29 -17.19 -22.80
CA ALA A 21 14.67 -17.96 -21.74
C ALA A 21 14.09 -19.29 -22.21
N GLU A 22 14.71 -19.93 -23.19
CA GLU A 22 14.31 -21.23 -23.69
C GLU A 22 14.25 -22.27 -22.54
N GLY A 23 13.17 -23.06 -22.50
CA GLY A 23 12.94 -24.04 -21.45
C GLY A 23 12.63 -23.45 -20.07
N GLN A 24 12.26 -22.17 -20.00
CA GLN A 24 11.85 -21.48 -18.78
C GLN A 24 10.47 -20.84 -18.95
N TRP A 25 9.84 -20.51 -17.82
CA TRP A 25 8.64 -19.70 -17.80
C TRP A 25 9.03 -18.22 -17.75
N ILE A 26 8.37 -17.39 -18.55
CA ILE A 26 8.71 -15.97 -18.68
C ILE A 26 7.63 -15.03 -18.13
N ASP A 27 6.40 -15.52 -18.05
CA ASP A 27 5.28 -14.69 -17.60
C ASP A 27 4.16 -15.52 -16.98
N GLY A 28 3.37 -14.91 -16.13
CA GLY A 28 2.20 -15.52 -15.50
C GLY A 28 1.57 -14.62 -14.47
N ASP A 29 0.35 -14.95 -14.09
CA ASP A 29 -0.40 -14.29 -13.02
C ASP A 29 -1.26 -15.31 -12.27
N PHE A 30 -1.43 -15.12 -10.96
CA PHE A 30 -2.17 -16.01 -10.05
C PHE A 30 -1.69 -17.47 -10.11
N VAL A 31 -0.38 -17.68 -10.23
CA VAL A 31 0.26 -19.00 -10.26
C VAL A 31 1.40 -19.07 -9.26
N ARG A 32 1.67 -20.29 -8.82
CA ARG A 32 2.83 -20.67 -7.99
C ARG A 32 3.51 -21.90 -8.54
N PHE A 33 4.71 -22.20 -8.01
CA PHE A 33 5.37 -23.48 -8.30
C PHE A 33 5.31 -24.38 -7.07
N ARG A 34 4.90 -25.63 -7.28
CA ARG A 34 4.85 -26.64 -6.25
C ARG A 34 5.47 -27.93 -6.74
N TYR A 35 6.51 -28.38 -6.06
CA TYR A 35 7.34 -29.51 -6.50
C TYR A 35 7.86 -29.37 -7.94
N GLY A 36 8.21 -28.13 -8.31
CA GLY A 36 8.71 -27.80 -9.64
C GLY A 36 7.64 -27.67 -10.73
N GLU A 37 6.36 -27.88 -10.44
CA GLU A 37 5.25 -27.78 -11.38
C GLU A 37 4.45 -26.49 -11.14
N PRO A 38 4.08 -25.72 -12.16
CA PRO A 38 3.21 -24.58 -12.00
C PRO A 38 1.77 -25.01 -11.69
N GLU A 39 1.18 -24.35 -10.70
CA GLU A 39 -0.22 -24.51 -10.35
C GLU A 39 -0.90 -23.16 -10.15
N LYS A 40 -2.20 -23.11 -10.38
CA LYS A 40 -3.04 -21.96 -10.03
C LYS A 40 -3.06 -21.80 -8.51
N ILE A 41 -2.97 -20.57 -8.00
CA ILE A 41 -3.15 -20.29 -6.56
C ILE A 41 -4.57 -20.62 -6.09
N GLY A 42 -4.74 -20.80 -4.79
CA GLY A 42 -6.05 -20.94 -4.18
C GLY A 42 -6.95 -19.72 -4.38
N GLY A 43 -8.24 -19.90 -4.10
CA GLY A 43 -9.22 -18.82 -4.16
C GLY A 43 -9.16 -17.92 -2.92
N PHE A 44 -10.03 -16.91 -2.90
CA PHE A 44 -10.20 -16.02 -1.75
C PHE A 44 -11.67 -15.77 -1.50
N GLU A 45 -12.03 -15.70 -0.21
CA GLU A 45 -13.40 -15.48 0.23
C GLU A 45 -13.47 -14.20 1.08
N GLN A 46 -14.38 -13.30 0.74
CA GLN A 46 -14.60 -12.08 1.51
C GLN A 46 -15.34 -12.40 2.80
N LEU A 47 -14.69 -12.17 3.94
CA LEU A 47 -15.19 -12.53 5.27
C LEU A 47 -16.41 -11.71 5.72
N LEU A 48 -16.52 -10.46 5.28
CA LEU A 48 -17.58 -9.55 5.69
C LEU A 48 -18.05 -8.66 4.52
N SER A 49 -19.33 -8.29 4.55
CA SER A 49 -19.86 -7.25 3.66
C SER A 49 -19.40 -5.84 4.08
N SER A 50 -19.08 -5.64 5.35
CA SER A 50 -18.54 -4.38 5.87
C SER A 50 -17.15 -4.12 5.34
N THR A 51 -16.88 -2.86 4.97
CA THR A 51 -15.59 -2.41 4.46
C THR A 51 -15.05 -1.28 5.32
N LEU A 52 -13.75 -1.33 5.64
CA LEU A 52 -13.11 -0.37 6.56
C LEU A 52 -12.71 0.91 5.82
N ALA A 53 -12.75 2.03 6.53
CA ALA A 53 -12.26 3.29 6.01
C ALA A 53 -10.73 3.32 5.94
N GLY A 54 -10.20 3.77 4.80
CA GLY A 54 -8.77 3.89 4.52
C GLY A 54 -8.07 2.56 4.20
N PRO A 55 -6.88 2.59 3.58
CA PRO A 55 -6.07 1.40 3.35
C PRO A 55 -5.54 0.84 4.67
N ALA A 56 -5.62 -0.49 4.83
CA ALA A 56 -4.95 -1.17 5.93
C ALA A 56 -3.43 -1.08 5.76
N ARG A 57 -2.71 -0.90 6.88
CA ARG A 57 -1.27 -0.69 6.92
C ARG A 57 -0.54 -1.70 7.79
N ASP A 58 -1.26 -2.30 8.73
CA ASP A 58 -0.77 -3.43 9.50
C ASP A 58 -1.92 -4.32 9.94
N GLN A 59 -1.60 -5.57 10.20
CA GLN A 59 -2.52 -6.58 10.68
C GLN A 59 -1.77 -7.51 11.64
N HIS A 60 -2.41 -7.84 12.76
CA HIS A 60 -1.85 -8.77 13.73
C HIS A 60 -2.93 -9.70 14.26
N THR A 61 -2.61 -11.00 14.38
CA THR A 61 -3.52 -12.02 14.87
C THR A 61 -2.96 -12.70 16.11
N TRP A 62 -3.81 -12.97 17.09
CA TRP A 62 -3.40 -13.69 18.30
C TRP A 62 -4.58 -14.43 18.95
N THR A 63 -4.24 -15.36 19.82
CA THR A 63 -5.21 -16.06 20.65
C THR A 63 -5.08 -15.56 22.10
N ALA A 64 -6.19 -15.10 22.68
CA ALA A 64 -6.22 -14.69 24.07
C ALA A 64 -6.23 -15.91 25.03
N LEU A 65 -5.99 -15.67 26.31
CA LEU A 65 -5.90 -16.75 27.31
C LEU A 65 -7.21 -17.53 27.49
N ASP A 66 -8.35 -16.96 27.09
CA ASP A 66 -9.65 -17.63 27.08
C ASP A 66 -9.91 -18.45 25.80
N GLY A 67 -8.93 -18.55 24.92
CA GLY A 67 -8.99 -19.30 23.65
C GLY A 67 -9.66 -18.55 22.50
N LYS A 68 -10.10 -17.31 22.69
CA LYS A 68 -10.68 -16.49 21.61
C LYS A 68 -9.60 -15.99 20.67
N LYS A 69 -9.90 -16.03 19.38
CA LYS A 69 -9.03 -15.60 18.30
C LYS A 69 -9.42 -14.20 17.86
N TYR A 70 -8.46 -13.31 17.80
CA TYR A 70 -8.62 -11.92 17.38
C TYR A 70 -7.72 -11.59 16.22
N ALA A 71 -8.17 -10.67 15.35
CA ALA A 71 -7.32 -9.98 14.39
C ALA A 71 -7.47 -8.47 14.57
N ALA A 72 -6.37 -7.79 14.83
CA ALA A 72 -6.30 -6.34 14.81
C ALA A 72 -5.93 -5.87 13.40
N ILE A 73 -6.58 -4.83 12.91
CA ILE A 73 -6.31 -4.21 11.62
C ILE A 73 -6.18 -2.70 11.83
N GLY A 74 -4.99 -2.16 11.54
CA GLY A 74 -4.73 -0.73 11.53
C GLY A 74 -4.83 -0.16 10.12
N THR A 75 -5.77 0.75 9.90
CA THR A 75 -5.89 1.47 8.62
C THR A 75 -5.34 2.89 8.74
N SER A 76 -5.25 3.65 7.66
CA SER A 76 -4.89 5.07 7.72
C SER A 76 -5.89 5.94 8.50
N LYS A 77 -7.03 5.38 8.91
CA LYS A 77 -8.10 6.10 9.62
C LYS A 77 -8.54 5.43 10.91
N LEU A 78 -8.40 4.11 11.02
CA LEU A 78 -9.01 3.30 12.08
C LEU A 78 -8.03 2.29 12.65
N LEU A 79 -8.28 1.89 13.90
CA LEU A 79 -7.81 0.65 14.49
C LEU A 79 -9.04 -0.19 14.86
N VAL A 80 -9.15 -1.38 14.29
CA VAL A 80 -10.31 -2.26 14.49
C VAL A 80 -9.90 -3.64 14.94
N ILE A 81 -10.78 -4.32 15.68
CA ILE A 81 -10.69 -5.74 15.99
C ILE A 81 -11.72 -6.49 15.15
N TYR A 82 -11.28 -7.52 14.47
CA TYR A 82 -12.13 -8.53 13.90
C TYR A 82 -12.30 -9.68 14.89
N TYR A 83 -13.55 -10.01 15.21
CA TYR A 83 -13.90 -11.11 16.10
C TYR A 83 -15.24 -11.71 15.68
N GLU A 84 -15.29 -13.01 15.49
CA GLU A 84 -16.52 -13.78 15.14
C GLU A 84 -17.36 -13.12 14.02
N GLY A 85 -16.74 -12.74 12.91
CA GLY A 85 -17.46 -12.21 11.75
C GLY A 85 -17.91 -10.75 11.89
N THR A 86 -17.38 -10.00 12.85
CA THR A 86 -17.76 -8.60 13.09
C THR A 86 -16.55 -7.72 13.34
N PHE A 87 -16.58 -6.48 12.84
CA PHE A 87 -15.60 -5.46 13.17
C PHE A 87 -16.02 -4.66 14.41
N TYR A 88 -15.06 -4.34 15.25
CA TYR A 88 -15.22 -3.49 16.44
C TYR A 88 -14.21 -2.35 16.37
N ASP A 89 -14.71 -1.11 16.44
CA ASP A 89 -13.87 0.08 16.38
C ASP A 89 -13.24 0.35 17.74
N ILE A 90 -11.94 0.12 17.83
CA ILE A 90 -11.13 0.39 19.02
C ILE A 90 -10.17 1.56 18.82
N THR A 91 -10.35 2.35 17.76
CA THR A 91 -9.47 3.49 17.44
C THR A 91 -9.34 4.42 18.65
N PRO A 92 -8.12 4.73 19.08
CA PRO A 92 -7.91 5.70 20.15
C PRO A 92 -8.50 7.06 19.79
N LEU A 93 -8.90 7.81 20.81
CA LEU A 93 -9.39 9.18 20.63
C LEU A 93 -8.32 10.17 21.09
N ASP A 94 -8.26 11.30 20.39
CA ASP A 94 -7.43 12.44 20.78
C ASP A 94 -8.11 13.29 21.85
N THR A 95 -7.43 14.33 22.31
CA THR A 95 -7.93 15.25 23.32
C THR A 95 -9.24 15.89 22.90
N ALA A 96 -10.24 15.76 23.77
CA ALA A 96 -11.56 16.30 23.51
C ALA A 96 -11.56 17.84 23.41
N LEU A 97 -12.19 18.36 22.39
CA LEU A 97 -12.45 19.78 22.16
C LEU A 97 -13.73 20.15 22.91
N THR A 98 -13.60 20.72 24.08
CA THR A 98 -14.74 21.14 24.93
C THR A 98 -15.26 22.52 24.54
N SER A 99 -16.52 22.81 24.90
CA SER A 99 -17.14 24.12 24.67
C SER A 99 -17.20 24.54 23.21
N CYS A 100 -17.38 23.58 22.31
CA CYS A 100 -17.72 23.89 20.92
C CYS A 100 -19.16 24.42 20.85
N THR A 101 -19.43 25.30 19.91
CA THR A 101 -20.78 25.75 19.56
C THR A 101 -21.07 25.38 18.11
N TYR A 102 -22.33 25.35 17.69
CA TYR A 102 -22.66 25.07 16.31
C TYR A 102 -23.58 26.11 15.70
N THR A 103 -23.56 26.20 14.38
CA THR A 103 -24.43 27.03 13.58
C THR A 103 -25.08 26.18 12.51
N SER A 104 -26.40 26.22 12.40
CA SER A 104 -27.17 25.52 11.36
C SER A 104 -27.94 26.51 10.47
N THR A 105 -28.30 26.04 9.28
CA THR A 105 -29.10 26.82 8.31
C THR A 105 -30.30 26.00 7.91
N THR A 106 -31.48 26.64 7.93
CA THR A 106 -32.76 26.02 7.48
C THR A 106 -32.61 25.46 6.05
N GLY A 107 -33.05 24.23 5.87
CA GLY A 107 -32.99 23.54 4.57
C GLY A 107 -31.61 22.89 4.30
N SER A 108 -30.64 22.94 5.22
CA SER A 108 -29.31 22.36 5.08
C SER A 108 -29.10 21.24 6.09
N ALA A 109 -28.40 20.18 5.68
CA ALA A 109 -27.84 19.18 6.57
C ALA A 109 -26.43 19.56 7.07
N THR A 110 -25.79 20.57 6.45
CA THR A 110 -24.43 20.99 6.86
C THR A 110 -24.51 21.89 8.09
N VAL A 111 -23.74 21.52 9.09
CA VAL A 111 -23.59 22.24 10.36
C VAL A 111 -22.14 22.75 10.47
N THR A 112 -21.99 24.03 10.84
CA THR A 112 -20.69 24.61 11.16
C THR A 112 -20.44 24.52 12.65
N ILE A 113 -19.36 23.91 13.03
CA ILE A 113 -18.88 23.84 14.42
C ILE A 113 -17.83 24.93 14.64
N ASN A 114 -18.01 25.68 15.71
CA ASN A 114 -17.10 26.76 16.09
C ASN A 114 -16.22 26.34 17.26
N LYS A 115 -14.92 26.34 17.03
CA LYS A 115 -13.89 26.03 18.04
C LYS A 115 -12.54 26.60 17.62
N THR A 116 -12.04 27.56 18.36
CA THR A 116 -10.72 28.16 18.10
C THR A 116 -9.61 27.10 18.22
N ALA A 117 -8.70 27.09 17.26
CA ALA A 117 -7.52 26.21 17.23
C ALA A 117 -7.86 24.72 17.33
N HIS A 118 -8.89 24.28 16.60
CA HIS A 118 -9.39 22.90 16.64
C HIS A 118 -8.43 21.85 16.06
N ARG A 119 -7.44 22.22 15.25
CA ARG A 119 -6.42 21.35 14.62
C ARG A 119 -6.95 20.26 13.70
N LEU A 120 -8.25 20.27 13.37
CA LEU A 120 -8.85 19.29 12.47
C LEU A 120 -8.57 19.64 11.02
N GLU A 121 -8.47 18.61 10.19
CA GLU A 121 -8.32 18.70 8.75
C GLU A 121 -9.54 18.06 8.03
N VAL A 122 -9.70 18.37 6.76
CA VAL A 122 -10.75 17.75 5.93
C VAL A 122 -10.53 16.25 5.86
N GLY A 123 -11.58 15.48 6.15
CA GLY A 123 -11.53 14.03 6.16
C GLY A 123 -11.18 13.42 7.52
N ASP A 124 -10.95 14.21 8.58
CA ASP A 124 -10.79 13.71 9.94
C ASP A 124 -12.11 13.15 10.47
N TYR A 125 -12.03 12.11 11.28
CA TYR A 125 -13.19 11.52 11.96
C TYR A 125 -13.33 12.06 13.37
N ILE A 126 -14.58 12.37 13.74
CA ILE A 126 -14.93 12.94 15.03
C ILE A 126 -16.18 12.28 15.62
N LEU A 127 -16.25 12.30 16.94
CA LEU A 127 -17.43 11.95 17.74
C LEU A 127 -17.90 13.18 18.51
N PHE A 128 -19.21 13.31 18.67
CA PHE A 128 -19.78 14.25 19.61
C PHE A 128 -20.20 13.49 20.87
N THR A 129 -19.58 13.78 21.99
CA THR A 129 -19.78 13.00 23.22
C THR A 129 -20.70 13.66 24.24
N SER A 130 -20.88 14.96 24.16
CA SER A 130 -21.82 15.71 24.99
C SER A 130 -22.44 16.82 24.16
N VAL A 131 -23.75 16.79 24.05
CA VAL A 131 -24.50 17.78 23.23
C VAL A 131 -25.65 18.33 24.03
N THR A 132 -25.60 19.62 24.29
CA THR A 132 -26.74 20.37 24.75
C THR A 132 -27.38 21.10 23.57
N THR A 133 -28.51 20.63 23.09
CA THR A 133 -29.23 21.31 22.02
C THR A 133 -29.84 22.61 22.48
N PRO A 134 -29.89 23.65 21.64
CA PRO A 134 -30.64 24.86 21.99
C PRO A 134 -32.12 24.51 22.24
N GLY A 135 -32.72 25.18 23.18
CA GLY A 135 -34.16 25.03 23.42
C GLY A 135 -34.97 25.37 22.19
N SER A 136 -36.11 24.61 21.98
CA SER A 136 -37.11 24.88 20.95
C SER A 136 -37.52 26.35 20.98
N PRO A 137 -37.73 27.06 19.82
CA PRO A 137 -38.16 26.49 18.52
C PRO A 137 -37.13 26.62 17.40
N THR A 138 -35.89 26.67 17.63
CA THR A 138 -34.89 27.17 16.70
C THR A 138 -34.10 26.10 15.93
N THR A 139 -34.08 24.84 16.40
CA THR A 139 -33.42 23.74 15.67
C THR A 139 -34.28 22.48 15.66
N SER A 140 -34.22 21.72 14.56
CA SER A 140 -34.83 20.39 14.48
C SER A 140 -33.85 19.28 14.88
N PHE A 141 -32.57 19.57 15.04
CA PHE A 141 -31.57 18.57 15.49
C PHE A 141 -31.79 18.18 16.93
N THR A 142 -31.70 16.90 17.19
CA THR A 142 -31.73 16.31 18.55
C THR A 142 -30.31 15.97 19.02
N SER A 143 -30.14 15.75 20.30
CA SER A 143 -28.86 15.26 20.86
C SER A 143 -28.43 13.95 20.21
N ALA A 144 -29.40 13.08 19.88
CA ALA A 144 -29.13 11.79 19.27
C ALA A 144 -28.53 11.91 17.87
N ASP A 145 -28.95 12.91 17.08
CA ASP A 145 -28.41 13.14 15.72
C ASP A 145 -26.90 13.40 15.74
N PHE A 146 -26.38 13.96 16.83
CA PHE A 146 -24.96 14.17 17.04
C PHE A 146 -24.26 12.95 17.65
N THR A 147 -24.85 12.29 18.66
CA THR A 147 -24.12 11.34 19.52
C THR A 147 -24.17 9.90 19.06
N THR A 148 -25.03 9.55 18.11
CA THR A 148 -25.16 8.15 17.63
C THR A 148 -24.25 7.79 16.47
N ASN A 149 -23.53 8.75 15.90
CA ASN A 149 -22.80 8.57 14.66
C ASN A 149 -21.35 9.08 14.76
N THR A 150 -20.48 8.54 13.93
CA THR A 150 -19.18 9.13 13.58
C THR A 150 -19.39 10.11 12.42
N PHE A 151 -18.70 11.24 12.46
CA PHE A 151 -18.77 12.27 11.43
C PHE A 151 -17.42 12.44 10.76
N GLU A 152 -17.44 12.74 9.45
CA GLU A 152 -16.27 13.20 8.72
C GLU A 152 -16.28 14.74 8.67
N VAL A 153 -15.14 15.36 8.89
CA VAL A 153 -14.95 16.80 8.71
C VAL A 153 -15.04 17.11 7.22
N LEU A 154 -16.09 17.79 6.81
CA LEU A 154 -16.40 18.11 5.42
C LEU A 154 -15.52 19.24 4.87
N SER A 155 -15.36 20.30 5.66
CA SER A 155 -14.52 21.45 5.32
C SER A 155 -13.98 22.13 6.56
N VAL A 156 -12.87 22.85 6.40
CA VAL A 156 -12.26 23.69 7.43
C VAL A 156 -12.15 25.13 6.88
N PRO A 157 -13.23 25.92 6.95
CA PRO A 157 -13.23 27.28 6.41
C PRO A 157 -12.23 28.20 7.10
N THR A 158 -11.99 28.01 8.39
CA THR A 158 -10.99 28.79 9.17
C THR A 158 -10.39 27.91 10.25
N SER A 159 -9.30 28.34 10.87
CA SER A 159 -8.71 27.68 12.05
C SER A 159 -9.63 27.65 13.28
N ALA A 160 -10.78 28.33 13.22
CA ALA A 160 -11.75 28.40 14.30
C ALA A 160 -13.11 27.73 13.93
N THR A 161 -13.24 27.20 12.69
CA THR A 161 -14.51 26.62 12.25
C THR A 161 -14.28 25.43 11.34
N PHE A 162 -15.06 24.37 11.53
CA PHE A 162 -15.14 23.24 10.62
C PHE A 162 -16.61 22.84 10.38
N THR A 163 -16.89 22.10 9.32
CA THR A 163 -18.24 21.69 8.99
C THR A 163 -18.38 20.17 8.99
N VAL A 164 -19.58 19.71 9.32
CA VAL A 164 -19.99 18.29 9.23
C VAL A 164 -21.36 18.20 8.59
N THR A 165 -21.70 17.03 8.05
CA THR A 165 -23.05 16.76 7.50
C THR A 165 -23.85 15.96 8.50
N MET A 166 -25.01 16.46 8.90
CA MET A 166 -25.93 15.80 9.81
C MET A 166 -26.76 14.72 9.07
N PRO A 167 -27.30 13.71 9.80
CA PRO A 167 -28.13 12.67 9.20
C PRO A 167 -29.49 13.18 8.72
N VAL A 168 -29.91 14.35 9.20
CA VAL A 168 -31.19 14.98 8.88
C VAL A 168 -30.99 16.43 8.41
N ILE A 169 -31.94 16.97 7.68
CA ILE A 169 -31.95 18.37 7.23
C ILE A 169 -32.55 19.25 8.32
N GLU A 170 -31.94 20.42 8.58
CA GLU A 170 -32.48 21.42 9.49
C GLU A 170 -33.83 21.97 8.95
N THR A 171 -34.90 21.78 9.70
CA THR A 171 -36.24 22.29 9.37
C THR A 171 -36.65 23.45 10.25
N GLY A 172 -35.88 23.80 11.26
CA GLY A 172 -36.12 24.95 12.11
C GLY A 172 -35.79 26.29 11.44
N THR A 173 -35.92 27.38 12.18
CA THR A 173 -35.74 28.75 11.63
C THR A 173 -34.29 29.20 11.45
N GLY A 174 -33.34 28.28 11.47
CA GLY A 174 -31.93 28.58 11.40
C GLY A 174 -31.36 29.15 12.70
N VAL A 175 -30.30 28.57 13.22
CA VAL A 175 -29.81 28.93 14.54
C VAL A 175 -28.35 29.36 14.47
N THR A 176 -28.11 30.49 15.05
CA THR A 176 -26.73 30.89 15.38
C THR A 176 -26.50 30.54 16.83
N ALA A 177 -25.55 29.64 17.06
CA ALA A 177 -24.95 29.29 18.34
C ALA A 177 -25.92 28.97 19.49
N GLY A 178 -26.35 27.77 19.58
CA GLY A 178 -26.96 27.28 20.81
C GLY A 178 -26.28 26.00 21.25
N GLY A 179 -26.12 25.86 22.54
CA GLY A 179 -25.64 24.64 23.15
C GLY A 179 -24.13 24.50 23.21
N THR A 180 -23.72 23.65 24.11
CA THR A 180 -22.32 23.25 24.26
C THR A 180 -22.13 21.84 23.75
N ILE A 181 -21.16 21.69 22.84
CA ILE A 181 -20.81 20.39 22.26
C ILE A 181 -19.38 20.05 22.68
N THR A 182 -19.16 18.80 23.03
CA THR A 182 -17.81 18.24 23.15
C THR A 182 -17.55 17.42 21.89
N THR A 183 -16.55 17.82 21.12
CA THR A 183 -16.08 17.12 19.93
C THR A 183 -14.82 16.35 20.28
N THR A 184 -14.81 15.04 20.06
CA THR A 184 -13.65 14.19 20.34
C THR A 184 -13.15 13.62 19.02
N PRO A 185 -11.99 14.07 18.51
CA PRO A 185 -11.39 13.55 17.31
C PRO A 185 -10.87 12.12 17.50
N TYR A 186 -10.83 11.35 16.42
CA TYR A 186 -9.99 10.17 16.32
C TYR A 186 -8.52 10.62 16.27
N ILE A 187 -7.60 9.77 16.72
CA ILE A 187 -6.18 10.09 16.57
C ILE A 187 -5.84 10.22 15.07
N PHE A 188 -4.95 11.14 14.79
CA PHE A 188 -4.39 11.27 13.43
C PHE A 188 -3.35 10.19 13.21
N VAL A 189 -3.57 9.31 12.22
CA VAL A 189 -2.66 8.20 11.89
C VAL A 189 -1.65 8.64 10.82
N GLY A 190 -2.04 9.54 9.96
CA GLY A 190 -1.24 10.01 8.85
C GLY A 190 -2.01 10.01 7.51
N PRO A 191 -1.41 10.53 6.45
CA PRO A 191 -2.05 10.58 5.14
C PRO A 191 -2.20 9.18 4.53
N THR A 192 -3.20 9.00 3.68
CA THR A 192 -3.42 7.75 2.92
C THR A 192 -2.27 7.41 1.99
N THR A 193 -1.58 8.43 1.46
CA THR A 193 -0.40 8.32 0.61
C THR A 193 0.67 9.27 1.12
N GLN A 194 1.93 8.98 0.79
CA GLN A 194 3.00 9.93 1.08
C GLN A 194 2.68 11.29 0.45
N THR A 195 2.72 12.34 1.24
CA THR A 195 2.62 13.72 0.78
C THR A 195 4.01 14.34 0.70
N SER A 196 4.31 15.03 -0.38
CA SER A 196 5.59 15.71 -0.57
C SER A 196 5.38 17.22 -0.60
N ALA A 197 6.10 17.94 0.24
CA ALA A 197 6.21 19.38 0.12
C ALA A 197 7.13 19.74 -1.07
N TYR A 198 7.10 21.00 -1.50
CA TYR A 198 7.99 21.51 -2.54
C TYR A 198 9.29 22.03 -1.92
N GLY A 199 10.43 21.77 -2.55
CA GLY A 199 11.73 22.30 -2.15
C GLY A 199 12.89 21.31 -2.21
N TRP A 200 14.06 21.72 -1.75
CA TRP A 200 15.26 20.90 -1.69
C TRP A 200 15.06 19.71 -0.71
N GLY A 201 15.29 18.51 -1.21
CA GLY A 201 15.17 17.28 -0.41
C GLY A 201 13.77 16.70 -0.29
N THR A 202 12.76 17.27 -0.97
CA THR A 202 11.36 16.80 -0.91
C THR A 202 10.91 16.02 -2.15
N GLY A 203 11.76 15.20 -2.75
CA GLY A 203 11.42 14.40 -3.93
C GLY A 203 12.17 14.85 -5.19
N TYR A 204 11.52 14.89 -6.33
CA TYR A 204 12.16 15.32 -7.58
C TYR A 204 12.72 16.74 -7.45
N TRP A 205 13.86 17.00 -8.12
CA TRP A 205 14.45 18.34 -8.22
C TRP A 205 13.39 19.34 -8.68
N GLY A 206 13.01 20.27 -7.79
CA GLY A 206 11.97 21.26 -8.05
C GLY A 206 10.57 20.91 -7.54
N GLY A 207 10.39 19.78 -6.85
CA GLY A 207 9.08 19.33 -6.36
C GLY A 207 8.19 18.73 -7.47
N SER A 208 7.04 18.19 -7.10
CA SER A 208 6.03 17.80 -8.09
C SER A 208 5.43 19.09 -8.66
N ILE A 209 5.45 19.24 -9.97
CA ILE A 209 4.71 20.32 -10.63
C ILE A 209 3.23 20.03 -10.34
N PRO A 210 2.49 20.92 -9.62
CA PRO A 210 1.04 20.78 -9.59
C PRO A 210 0.55 20.76 -11.03
N THR A 211 -0.52 20.03 -11.31
CA THR A 211 -1.20 20.16 -12.61
C THR A 211 -1.44 21.63 -12.83
N SER A 212 -0.64 22.24 -13.69
CA SER A 212 -0.69 23.70 -13.91
C SER A 212 -2.05 24.02 -14.51
N ILE A 213 -2.85 24.74 -13.74
CA ILE A 213 -4.09 25.31 -14.26
C ILE A 213 -3.67 26.35 -15.29
N THR A 214 -4.09 26.15 -16.51
CA THR A 214 -3.79 27.06 -17.63
C THR A 214 -5.08 27.60 -18.23
N ASN A 215 -5.02 28.84 -18.68
CA ASN A 215 -6.07 29.51 -19.44
C ASN A 215 -5.42 30.45 -20.49
N GLN A 216 -6.21 31.24 -21.21
CA GLN A 216 -5.73 32.18 -22.21
C GLN A 216 -6.16 33.59 -21.89
N LEU A 217 -5.30 34.57 -22.21
CA LEU A 217 -5.68 35.97 -22.18
C LEU A 217 -6.85 36.24 -23.14
N ASN A 218 -7.82 36.98 -22.67
CA ASN A 218 -8.89 37.54 -23.50
C ASN A 218 -8.65 39.03 -23.73
N GLY A 219 -7.95 39.29 -24.81
CA GLY A 219 -7.43 40.63 -25.15
C GLY A 219 -5.99 40.88 -24.73
N ALA A 220 -5.23 41.59 -25.56
CA ALA A 220 -3.85 41.95 -25.27
C ALA A 220 -3.75 42.89 -24.06
N ILE A 221 -2.69 42.74 -23.25
CA ILE A 221 -2.40 43.61 -22.09
C ILE A 221 -1.07 44.33 -22.26
N ASN A 222 -0.97 45.51 -21.71
CA ASN A 222 0.27 46.25 -21.66
C ASN A 222 1.02 46.03 -20.32
N ASN A 223 2.21 46.57 -20.19
CA ASN A 223 3.07 46.41 -19.01
C ASN A 223 2.59 47.12 -17.73
N SER A 224 1.48 47.86 -17.79
CA SER A 224 0.90 48.58 -16.65
C SER A 224 -0.53 48.13 -16.30
N THR A 225 -1.08 47.16 -16.99
CA THR A 225 -2.45 46.63 -16.76
C THR A 225 -2.54 45.98 -15.37
N THR A 226 -3.46 46.45 -14.54
CA THR A 226 -3.70 45.96 -13.17
C THR A 226 -4.91 45.06 -13.03
N THR A 227 -5.63 44.81 -14.12
CA THR A 227 -6.72 43.83 -14.21
C THR A 227 -6.50 42.99 -15.45
N VAL A 228 -6.25 41.71 -15.28
CA VAL A 228 -5.96 40.77 -16.37
C VAL A 228 -7.21 40.02 -16.71
N THR A 229 -7.68 40.12 -17.94
CA THR A 229 -8.88 39.39 -18.43
C THR A 229 -8.47 38.13 -19.12
N VAL A 230 -9.13 37.01 -18.78
CA VAL A 230 -8.92 35.68 -19.33
C VAL A 230 -10.27 35.06 -19.71
N ASP A 231 -10.24 33.96 -20.48
CA ASP A 231 -11.47 33.28 -20.86
C ASP A 231 -12.21 32.68 -19.67
N SER A 232 -11.46 32.15 -18.68
CA SER A 232 -12.04 31.63 -17.42
C SER A 232 -10.99 31.63 -16.30
N THR A 233 -11.40 31.95 -15.09
CA THR A 233 -10.55 31.82 -13.88
C THR A 233 -10.89 30.57 -13.07
N THR A 234 -11.72 29.66 -13.63
CA THR A 234 -12.12 28.42 -12.94
C THR A 234 -10.89 27.58 -12.60
N GLY A 235 -10.77 27.23 -11.34
CA GLY A 235 -9.67 26.43 -10.82
C GLY A 235 -8.50 27.24 -10.25
N PHE A 236 -8.36 28.52 -10.60
CA PHE A 236 -7.32 29.38 -10.00
C PHE A 236 -7.65 29.72 -8.55
N PRO A 237 -6.63 29.84 -7.66
CA PRO A 237 -6.82 30.31 -6.29
C PRO A 237 -7.47 31.70 -6.21
N ALA A 238 -8.14 32.01 -5.10
CA ALA A 238 -8.78 33.34 -4.91
C ALA A 238 -7.76 34.51 -4.92
N THR A 239 -6.53 34.25 -4.52
CA THR A 239 -5.38 35.15 -4.60
C THR A 239 -4.14 34.33 -4.95
N GLY A 240 -3.17 34.89 -5.65
CA GLY A 240 -2.00 34.10 -6.03
C GLY A 240 -1.08 34.81 -7.03
N THR A 241 -0.36 33.99 -7.78
CA THR A 241 0.55 34.44 -8.85
C THR A 241 0.23 33.71 -10.14
N ILE A 242 0.20 34.40 -11.24
CA ILE A 242 0.10 33.81 -12.58
C ILE A 242 1.39 34.09 -13.36
N ASP A 243 1.73 33.16 -14.26
CA ASP A 243 2.82 33.31 -15.24
C ASP A 243 2.22 33.55 -16.62
N ILE A 244 2.72 34.58 -17.31
CA ILE A 244 2.39 34.88 -18.71
C ILE A 244 3.68 35.17 -19.43
N ASP A 245 4.07 34.34 -20.41
CA ASP A 245 5.30 34.51 -21.21
C ASP A 245 6.55 34.76 -20.34
N SER A 246 6.65 34.08 -19.19
CA SER A 246 7.72 34.21 -18.18
C SER A 246 7.68 35.53 -17.36
N GLU A 247 6.59 36.27 -17.39
CA GLU A 247 6.34 37.35 -16.42
C GLU A 247 5.47 36.79 -15.29
N LEU A 248 5.90 36.94 -14.04
CA LEU A 248 5.12 36.63 -12.85
C LEU A 248 4.30 37.87 -12.42
N ILE A 249 3.00 37.67 -12.29
CA ILE A 249 2.03 38.71 -11.93
C ILE A 249 1.26 38.22 -10.70
N THR A 250 1.38 38.91 -9.58
CA THR A 250 0.56 38.58 -8.40
C THR A 250 -0.79 39.28 -8.49
N TYR A 251 -1.84 38.60 -8.00
CA TYR A 251 -3.19 39.16 -7.95
C TYR A 251 -3.81 38.95 -6.56
N THR A 252 -4.68 39.88 -6.15
CA THR A 252 -5.33 39.87 -4.83
C THR A 252 -6.81 39.51 -4.85
N GLY A 253 -7.36 39.25 -6.02
CA GLY A 253 -8.73 38.81 -6.18
C GLY A 253 -9.01 38.34 -7.61
N LEU A 254 -10.11 37.61 -7.81
CA LEU A 254 -10.58 37.19 -9.12
C LEU A 254 -12.10 37.24 -9.25
N THR A 255 -12.58 37.33 -10.49
CA THR A 255 -13.97 37.11 -10.89
C THR A 255 -14.01 35.89 -11.81
N GLY A 256 -15.17 35.55 -12.40
CA GLY A 256 -15.25 34.43 -13.34
C GLY A 256 -14.33 34.51 -14.57
N THR A 257 -13.86 35.72 -14.92
CA THR A 257 -13.05 35.97 -16.13
C THR A 257 -11.92 36.99 -15.93
N THR A 258 -11.70 37.48 -14.71
CA THR A 258 -10.65 38.50 -14.49
C THR A 258 -9.86 38.24 -13.22
N PHE A 259 -8.55 38.49 -13.26
CA PHE A 259 -7.71 38.67 -12.08
C PHE A 259 -7.64 40.17 -11.76
N THR A 260 -7.82 40.52 -10.49
CA THR A 260 -7.90 41.89 -10.01
C THR A 260 -6.81 42.24 -9.00
N GLY A 261 -6.44 43.49 -8.89
CA GLY A 261 -5.34 43.90 -8.00
C GLY A 261 -3.99 43.33 -8.45
N CYS A 262 -3.77 43.23 -9.75
CA CYS A 262 -2.54 42.69 -10.32
C CYS A 262 -1.34 43.61 -10.11
N VAL A 263 -0.26 43.04 -9.55
CA VAL A 263 1.06 43.66 -9.49
C VAL A 263 1.94 42.94 -10.52
N ARG A 264 2.48 43.76 -11.44
CA ARG A 264 3.23 43.28 -12.61
C ARG A 264 4.72 43.10 -12.28
N GLY A 265 5.36 42.15 -12.98
CA GLY A 265 6.80 41.95 -12.88
C GLY A 265 7.27 41.53 -11.47
N THR A 266 6.52 40.71 -10.78
CA THR A 266 6.87 40.26 -9.41
C THR A 266 7.95 39.17 -9.41
N ASN A 267 8.52 38.89 -8.24
CA ASN A 267 9.52 37.83 -8.03
C ASN A 267 10.73 37.91 -8.97
N GLY A 268 11.17 39.15 -9.29
CA GLY A 268 12.37 39.39 -10.10
C GLY A 268 12.15 39.32 -11.62
N THR A 269 10.89 39.16 -12.07
CA THR A 269 10.55 39.30 -13.50
C THR A 269 10.31 40.74 -13.90
N THR A 270 10.28 41.05 -15.20
CA THR A 270 10.03 42.38 -15.72
C THR A 270 8.65 42.48 -16.33
N ALA A 271 7.89 43.53 -15.98
CA ALA A 271 6.59 43.77 -16.57
C ALA A 271 6.70 44.02 -18.10
N ALA A 272 5.99 43.20 -18.87
CA ALA A 272 5.96 43.20 -20.33
C ALA A 272 4.54 43.33 -20.88
N SER A 273 4.39 43.57 -22.17
CA SER A 273 3.12 43.50 -22.86
C SER A 273 2.92 42.07 -23.39
N HIS A 274 1.71 41.54 -23.27
CA HIS A 274 1.35 40.23 -23.74
C HIS A 274 0.24 40.31 -24.79
N LEU A 275 0.31 39.43 -25.76
CA LEU A 275 -0.67 39.38 -26.84
C LEU A 275 -1.97 38.65 -26.40
N ASP A 276 -3.02 38.91 -27.14
CA ASP A 276 -4.25 38.15 -27.02
C ASP A 276 -4.01 36.65 -27.20
N ASN A 277 -4.71 35.81 -26.44
CA ASN A 277 -4.53 34.34 -26.39
C ASN A 277 -3.17 33.87 -25.84
N ALA A 278 -2.33 34.71 -25.21
CA ALA A 278 -1.16 34.27 -24.47
C ALA A 278 -1.58 33.30 -23.34
N ILE A 279 -0.81 32.24 -23.10
CA ILE A 279 -1.13 31.26 -22.07
C ILE A 279 -0.89 31.87 -20.69
N VAL A 280 -1.89 31.78 -19.84
CA VAL A 280 -1.86 32.17 -18.44
C VAL A 280 -1.81 30.90 -17.60
N THR A 281 -0.74 30.74 -16.83
CA THR A 281 -0.51 29.55 -15.99
C THR A 281 -0.56 29.93 -14.51
N ASP A 282 -1.20 29.11 -13.68
CA ASP A 282 -1.14 29.27 -12.23
C ASP A 282 0.29 29.01 -11.73
N ALA A 283 0.93 30.05 -11.22
CA ALA A 283 2.27 30.03 -10.64
C ALA A 283 2.26 30.27 -9.12
N SER A 284 1.09 30.17 -8.48
CA SER A 284 0.92 30.47 -7.05
C SER A 284 1.74 29.54 -6.14
N SER A 285 2.01 28.35 -6.62
CA SER A 285 2.84 27.36 -5.93
C SER A 285 4.31 27.34 -6.35
N TRP A 286 4.70 28.19 -7.33
CA TRP A 286 6.09 28.22 -7.80
C TRP A 286 6.98 28.92 -6.81
N VAL A 287 8.10 28.28 -6.48
CA VAL A 287 9.15 28.87 -5.63
C VAL A 287 10.46 28.93 -6.42
N GLY A 288 11.10 30.08 -6.38
CA GLY A 288 12.39 30.27 -7.03
C GLY A 288 13.54 29.57 -6.29
N TRP A 289 14.68 29.41 -6.95
CA TRP A 289 15.91 28.90 -6.37
C TRP A 289 16.33 29.72 -5.14
N GLY A 290 16.52 29.03 -4.00
CA GLY A 290 16.90 29.67 -2.74
C GLY A 290 15.77 30.34 -1.97
N LEU A 291 14.54 30.27 -2.45
CA LEU A 291 13.36 30.69 -1.69
C LEU A 291 12.82 29.51 -0.84
N GLN A 292 12.32 29.85 0.33
CA GLN A 292 11.64 28.88 1.17
C GLN A 292 10.36 28.43 0.47
N SER A 293 10.03 27.11 0.55
CA SER A 293 8.75 26.59 0.06
C SER A 293 7.60 27.43 0.64
N ASN A 294 6.65 27.82 -0.21
CA ASN A 294 5.43 28.50 0.24
C ASN A 294 4.41 27.54 0.90
N THR A 295 4.70 26.23 0.91
CA THR A 295 3.95 25.26 1.71
C THR A 295 4.71 24.99 3.01
N THR A 296 4.02 25.11 4.13
CA THR A 296 4.56 24.80 5.47
C THR A 296 4.53 23.31 5.79
N THR A 297 3.97 22.49 4.90
CA THR A 297 3.89 21.04 5.06
C THR A 297 5.20 20.37 4.65
N THR A 298 5.86 19.78 5.61
CA THR A 298 6.97 18.85 5.38
C THR A 298 6.47 17.61 4.66
N THR A 299 7.37 16.85 4.04
CA THR A 299 7.02 15.51 3.53
C THR A 299 6.51 14.66 4.69
N LEU A 300 5.28 14.18 4.59
CA LEU A 300 4.71 13.22 5.53
C LEU A 300 4.73 11.85 4.89
N ALA A 301 5.29 10.88 5.61
CA ALA A 301 5.22 9.48 5.22
C ALA A 301 3.75 9.01 5.22
N ALA A 302 3.44 8.01 4.41
CA ALA A 302 2.12 7.39 4.46
C ALA A 302 1.84 6.86 5.87
N ALA A 303 0.58 6.91 6.28
CA ALA A 303 0.12 6.35 7.55
C ALA A 303 0.62 4.92 7.71
N SER A 304 1.13 4.57 8.88
CA SER A 304 1.53 3.22 9.24
C SER A 304 1.24 2.94 10.70
N TRP A 305 0.98 1.68 11.00
CA TRP A 305 0.87 1.13 12.33
C TRP A 305 1.99 0.12 12.58
N SER A 306 2.30 -0.13 13.83
CA SER A 306 2.92 -1.37 14.25
C SER A 306 2.03 -2.02 15.30
N LEU A 307 1.63 -3.24 15.04
CA LEU A 307 0.72 -4.02 15.87
C LEU A 307 1.45 -5.25 16.40
N ASP A 308 1.35 -5.49 17.70
CA ASP A 308 1.96 -6.64 18.35
C ASP A 308 1.17 -6.98 19.63
N ASN A 309 1.43 -8.09 20.29
CA ASN A 309 0.77 -8.44 21.51
C ASN A 309 1.74 -8.59 22.69
N PHE A 310 1.46 -7.92 23.78
CA PHE A 310 2.13 -8.09 25.06
C PHE A 310 1.31 -9.07 25.94
N GLY A 311 1.60 -10.36 25.80
CA GLY A 311 0.76 -11.42 26.33
C GLY A 311 -0.57 -11.49 25.57
N GLN A 312 -1.69 -11.17 26.19
CA GLN A 312 -2.99 -11.09 25.50
C GLN A 312 -3.42 -9.65 25.16
N ILE A 313 -2.66 -8.64 25.61
CA ILE A 313 -2.95 -7.23 25.38
C ILE A 313 -2.38 -6.83 24.02
N LEU A 314 -3.20 -6.26 23.16
CA LEU A 314 -2.73 -5.64 21.91
C LEU A 314 -1.94 -4.38 22.25
N VAL A 315 -0.77 -4.24 21.65
CA VAL A 315 0.02 -3.00 21.58
C VAL A 315 -0.09 -2.44 20.17
N ALA A 316 -0.46 -1.20 20.03
CA ALA A 316 -0.63 -0.53 18.75
C ALA A 316 0.08 0.83 18.78
N THR A 317 0.96 1.06 17.80
CA THR A 317 1.72 2.31 17.71
C THR A 317 1.52 2.94 16.34
N VAL A 318 1.19 4.21 16.33
CA VAL A 318 1.14 5.02 15.11
C VAL A 318 2.54 5.50 14.78
N LYS A 319 2.95 5.40 13.52
CA LYS A 319 4.25 5.90 13.07
C LYS A 319 4.40 7.38 13.40
N ASN A 320 5.48 7.74 14.10
CA ASN A 320 5.75 9.07 14.65
C ASN A 320 4.64 9.57 15.61
N GLY A 321 3.98 8.65 16.27
CA GLY A 321 2.91 8.92 17.25
C GLY A 321 3.05 8.10 18.52
N GLY A 322 1.98 8.11 19.32
CA GLY A 322 1.91 7.47 20.63
C GLY A 322 1.73 5.95 20.57
N ILE A 323 1.94 5.34 21.72
CA ILE A 323 1.78 3.90 21.96
C ILE A 323 0.46 3.68 22.68
N PHE A 324 -0.37 2.78 22.17
CA PHE A 324 -1.69 2.47 22.71
C PHE A 324 -1.80 0.99 23.04
N THR A 325 -2.69 0.66 23.97
CA THR A 325 -3.01 -0.73 24.32
C THR A 325 -4.50 -0.96 24.35
N TRP A 326 -4.88 -2.18 23.97
CA TRP A 326 -6.24 -2.68 24.11
C TRP A 326 -6.21 -4.08 24.74
N SER A 327 -7.10 -4.31 25.73
CA SER A 327 -7.19 -5.60 26.42
C SER A 327 -8.47 -6.33 26.04
N PRO A 328 -8.40 -7.62 25.66
CA PRO A 328 -9.59 -8.43 25.40
C PRO A 328 -10.33 -8.87 26.67
N VAL A 329 -9.83 -8.51 27.86
CA VAL A 329 -10.37 -8.95 29.13
C VAL A 329 -11.58 -8.12 29.53
N GLY A 330 -12.66 -8.79 29.88
CA GLY A 330 -13.90 -8.19 30.38
C GLY A 330 -15.08 -8.34 29.38
N SER A 331 -16.29 -8.34 29.93
CA SER A 331 -17.52 -8.53 29.13
C SER A 331 -17.81 -7.38 28.14
N THR A 332 -17.22 -6.21 28.35
CA THR A 332 -17.36 -5.01 27.52
C THR A 332 -16.09 -4.68 26.73
N ALA A 333 -15.09 -5.57 26.70
CA ALA A 333 -13.80 -5.31 26.05
C ALA A 333 -13.94 -4.81 24.60
N LEU A 334 -14.80 -5.45 23.81
CA LEU A 334 -15.05 -5.08 22.40
C LEU A 334 -15.77 -3.74 22.22
N GLN A 335 -16.30 -3.15 23.30
CA GLN A 335 -16.94 -1.84 23.31
C GLN A 335 -16.00 -0.74 23.81
N THR A 336 -14.78 -1.09 24.25
CA THR A 336 -13.79 -0.16 24.76
C THR A 336 -12.77 0.18 23.67
N ARG A 337 -12.31 1.41 23.64
CA ARG A 337 -11.27 1.89 22.75
C ARG A 337 -9.89 1.64 23.33
N ALA A 338 -8.89 1.54 22.47
CA ALA A 338 -7.50 1.49 22.89
C ALA A 338 -7.12 2.78 23.61
N THR A 339 -6.27 2.65 24.63
CA THR A 339 -5.83 3.75 25.49
C THR A 339 -4.33 3.94 25.42
N VAL A 340 -3.88 5.19 25.59
CA VAL A 340 -2.44 5.50 25.60
C VAL A 340 -1.74 4.80 26.77
N VAL A 341 -0.54 4.28 26.50
CA VAL A 341 0.31 3.68 27.54
C VAL A 341 0.91 4.77 28.41
N ALA A 342 0.69 4.65 29.73
CA ALA A 342 1.20 5.64 30.67
C ALA A 342 2.74 5.67 30.70
N ASN A 343 3.30 6.88 30.81
CA ASN A 343 4.75 7.12 30.89
C ASN A 343 5.58 6.59 29.69
N ALA A 344 4.93 6.13 28.65
CA ALA A 344 5.61 5.70 27.42
C ALA A 344 6.04 6.90 26.56
N PRO A 345 6.97 6.71 25.62
CA PRO A 345 7.25 7.71 24.60
C PRO A 345 6.00 8.12 23.84
N THR A 346 5.87 9.40 23.53
CA THR A 346 4.71 9.95 22.82
C THR A 346 4.93 10.04 21.31
N SER A 347 6.17 9.79 20.85
CA SER A 347 6.52 9.71 19.43
C SER A 347 7.54 8.59 19.20
N SER A 348 7.19 7.64 18.33
CA SER A 348 8.04 6.50 17.94
C SER A 348 7.74 6.10 16.51
N ILE A 349 8.75 5.62 15.78
CA ILE A 349 8.52 5.09 14.42
C ILE A 349 7.70 3.81 14.50
N MET A 350 8.07 2.90 15.41
CA MET A 350 7.34 1.65 15.64
C MET A 350 7.63 1.07 17.02
N THR A 351 6.83 0.09 17.42
CA THR A 351 7.09 -0.75 18.59
C THR A 351 7.15 -2.21 18.22
N ILE A 352 7.87 -3.00 19.01
CA ILE A 352 7.92 -4.46 18.90
C ILE A 352 8.09 -5.05 20.30
N VAL A 353 7.44 -6.17 20.56
CA VAL A 353 7.58 -6.92 21.82
C VAL A 353 8.69 -7.94 21.70
N SER A 354 9.56 -8.03 22.69
CA SER A 354 10.46 -9.17 22.82
C SER A 354 9.71 -10.32 23.48
N ASP A 355 9.28 -11.29 22.72
CA ASP A 355 8.45 -12.41 23.16
C ASP A 355 9.10 -13.22 24.29
N ARG A 356 10.39 -13.43 24.20
CA ARG A 356 11.17 -14.22 25.15
C ARG A 356 11.25 -13.56 26.53
N ASP A 357 11.51 -12.26 26.53
CA ASP A 357 11.93 -11.52 27.72
C ASP A 357 10.88 -10.53 28.18
N ARG A 358 9.81 -10.37 27.39
CA ARG A 358 8.65 -9.51 27.66
C ARG A 358 9.04 -8.07 28.01
N HIS A 359 9.82 -7.48 27.10
CA HIS A 359 10.06 -6.04 27.06
C HIS A 359 9.37 -5.46 25.83
N LEU A 360 8.83 -4.27 25.96
CA LEU A 360 8.31 -3.51 24.82
C LEU A 360 9.40 -2.55 24.33
N PHE A 361 9.77 -2.65 23.08
CA PHE A 361 10.72 -1.76 22.42
C PHE A 361 10.00 -0.65 21.69
N ALA A 362 10.45 0.58 21.84
CA ALA A 362 10.09 1.75 21.03
C ALA A 362 11.32 2.13 20.19
N LEU A 363 11.16 2.07 18.88
CA LEU A 363 12.23 2.25 17.89
C LEU A 363 12.07 3.61 17.19
N GLY A 364 13.17 4.34 16.98
CA GLY A 364 13.14 5.68 16.42
C GLY A 364 12.34 6.64 17.29
N THR A 365 12.64 6.68 18.58
CA THR A 365 11.79 7.33 19.58
C THR A 365 12.44 8.56 20.22
N GLU A 366 11.72 9.19 21.12
CA GLU A 366 12.15 10.37 21.88
C GLU A 366 13.35 10.06 22.79
N THR A 367 14.35 10.93 22.79
CA THR A 367 15.42 10.90 23.79
C THR A 367 14.94 11.37 25.16
N THR A 368 13.94 12.26 25.21
CA THR A 368 13.25 12.70 26.43
C THR A 368 11.77 12.40 26.31
N ILE A 369 11.26 11.46 27.13
CA ILE A 369 9.86 11.03 27.12
C ILE A 369 8.91 12.22 27.29
N GLY A 370 7.85 12.29 26.47
CA GLY A 370 6.85 13.35 26.48
C GLY A 370 7.28 14.62 25.75
N THR A 371 8.37 14.56 25.00
CA THR A 371 8.87 15.69 24.22
C THR A 371 9.11 15.25 22.77
N PRO A 372 8.06 15.22 21.91
CA PRO A 372 8.14 14.73 20.52
C PRO A 372 9.23 15.39 19.67
N SER A 373 9.57 16.65 19.95
CA SER A 373 10.65 17.37 19.28
C SER A 373 12.05 16.81 19.53
N THR A 374 12.20 15.88 20.49
CA THR A 374 13.46 15.18 20.77
C THR A 374 13.51 13.79 20.15
N GLN A 375 12.61 13.47 19.24
CA GLN A 375 12.62 12.19 18.53
C GLN A 375 13.90 12.08 17.69
N ASP A 376 14.64 11.00 17.91
CA ASP A 376 15.80 10.62 17.11
C ASP A 376 15.45 9.32 16.36
N PRO A 377 15.42 9.33 15.01
CA PRO A 377 15.05 8.16 14.21
C PRO A 377 15.94 6.93 14.41
N MET A 378 17.12 7.08 15.05
CA MET A 378 18.05 5.99 15.32
C MET A 378 18.08 5.58 16.81
N PHE A 379 17.30 6.24 17.66
CA PHE A 379 17.26 6.00 19.10
C PHE A 379 16.25 4.92 19.47
N ILE A 380 16.65 4.01 20.34
CA ILE A 380 15.84 2.89 20.79
C ILE A 380 15.69 2.97 22.30
N ARG A 381 14.47 2.74 22.75
CA ARG A 381 14.14 2.65 24.18
C ARG A 381 13.37 1.36 24.40
N PHE A 382 13.57 0.69 25.52
CA PHE A 382 12.80 -0.48 25.92
C PHE A 382 12.29 -0.35 27.35
N SER A 383 11.09 -0.92 27.57
CA SER A 383 10.41 -0.91 28.85
C SER A 383 11.12 -1.81 29.88
N ASN A 384 10.69 -1.74 31.13
CA ASN A 384 11.04 -2.74 32.13
C ASN A 384 10.43 -4.11 31.76
N GLN A 385 11.05 -5.18 32.21
CA GLN A 385 10.58 -6.55 31.99
C GLN A 385 9.16 -6.74 32.56
N GLU A 386 8.24 -7.30 31.76
CA GLU A 386 6.83 -7.54 32.09
C GLU A 386 6.05 -6.30 32.52
N ASP A 387 6.57 -5.09 32.27
CA ASP A 387 5.93 -3.84 32.66
C ASP A 387 6.07 -2.77 31.55
N ILE A 388 4.99 -2.53 30.84
CA ILE A 388 4.93 -1.58 29.71
C ILE A 388 4.79 -0.11 30.18
N ASN A 389 4.66 0.16 31.49
CA ASN A 389 4.49 1.52 32.01
C ASN A 389 5.77 2.11 32.58
N THR A 390 6.86 1.34 32.68
CA THR A 390 8.15 1.78 33.22
C THR A 390 9.20 1.86 32.10
N TRP A 391 9.61 3.06 31.72
CA TRP A 391 10.48 3.35 30.59
C TRP A 391 11.78 4.07 30.95
N ASN A 392 11.87 4.64 32.14
CA ASN A 392 13.07 5.34 32.58
C ASN A 392 14.04 4.35 33.24
N PRO A 393 15.29 4.25 32.75
CA PRO A 393 16.31 3.39 33.33
C PRO A 393 16.65 3.80 34.78
N THR A 394 16.67 2.83 35.68
CA THR A 394 17.13 2.98 37.07
C THR A 394 17.99 1.79 37.45
N VAL A 395 18.69 1.88 38.57
CA VAL A 395 19.52 0.77 39.09
C VAL A 395 18.70 -0.45 39.53
N THR A 396 17.39 -0.32 39.64
CA THR A 396 16.48 -1.37 40.15
C THR A 396 15.55 -1.96 39.09
N ASN A 397 15.59 -1.46 37.86
CA ASN A 397 14.78 -1.98 36.74
C ASN A 397 15.64 -2.40 35.55
N THR A 398 15.04 -3.05 34.56
CA THR A 398 15.69 -3.51 33.34
C THR A 398 15.46 -2.60 32.14
N ALA A 399 14.71 -1.49 32.32
CA ALA A 399 14.50 -0.50 31.25
C ALA A 399 15.83 0.09 30.78
N GLY A 400 15.94 0.41 29.51
CA GLY A 400 17.18 0.93 28.95
C GLY A 400 17.01 1.65 27.63
N THR A 401 18.13 2.18 27.16
CA THR A 401 18.20 2.92 25.90
C THR A 401 19.51 2.64 25.20
N PHE A 402 19.52 2.71 23.87
CA PHE A 402 20.72 2.78 23.05
C PHE A 402 20.40 3.47 21.72
N ARG A 403 21.44 3.84 20.98
CA ARG A 403 21.33 4.47 19.68
C ARG A 403 22.11 3.63 18.67
N LEU A 404 21.50 3.38 17.50
CA LEU A 404 22.19 2.78 16.37
C LEU A 404 23.06 3.84 15.67
N ASP A 405 24.16 3.42 15.08
CA ASP A 405 25.21 4.32 14.54
C ASP A 405 25.31 4.31 13.00
N THR A 406 24.71 3.35 12.29
CA THR A 406 24.75 3.29 10.83
C THR A 406 23.36 3.40 10.23
N GLY A 407 23.14 4.46 9.47
CA GLY A 407 21.86 4.83 8.83
C GLY A 407 21.37 6.19 9.27
N ASN A 408 20.24 6.60 8.69
CA ASN A 408 19.58 7.86 9.02
C ASN A 408 18.30 7.63 9.84
N GLU A 409 17.62 6.50 9.60
CA GLU A 409 16.42 6.14 10.34
C GLU A 409 16.25 4.61 10.40
N ILE A 410 15.61 4.15 11.46
CA ILE A 410 15.12 2.79 11.58
C ILE A 410 13.91 2.65 10.69
N ARG A 411 13.97 1.70 9.73
CA ARG A 411 12.87 1.42 8.82
C ARG A 411 11.88 0.44 9.41
N GLY A 412 12.36 -0.60 10.09
CA GLY A 412 11.49 -1.59 10.67
C GLY A 412 12.24 -2.61 11.54
N ALA A 413 11.46 -3.44 12.22
CA ALA A 413 11.99 -4.55 13.01
C ALA A 413 11.05 -5.74 12.95
N ILE A 414 11.61 -6.94 13.14
CA ILE A 414 10.85 -8.18 13.20
C ILE A 414 11.42 -9.11 14.27
N GLN A 415 10.54 -9.84 14.92
CA GLN A 415 10.95 -10.87 15.89
C GLN A 415 11.54 -12.07 15.18
N GLY A 416 12.78 -12.40 15.50
CA GLY A 416 13.41 -13.68 15.14
C GLY A 416 13.23 -14.70 16.26
N LYS A 417 13.89 -15.86 16.13
CA LYS A 417 13.72 -16.96 17.10
C LYS A 417 14.17 -16.58 18.52
N ASP A 418 15.34 -15.93 18.66
CA ASP A 418 15.93 -15.55 19.94
C ASP A 418 16.50 -14.11 19.90
N TYR A 419 16.05 -13.29 18.99
CA TYR A 419 16.54 -11.94 18.76
C TYR A 419 15.47 -11.07 18.09
N ILE A 420 15.61 -9.76 18.23
CA ILE A 420 14.92 -8.78 17.40
C ILE A 420 15.86 -8.37 16.27
N PHE A 421 15.40 -8.49 15.03
CA PHE A 421 16.13 -8.04 13.86
C PHE A 421 15.65 -6.63 13.50
N VAL A 422 16.57 -5.66 13.45
CA VAL A 422 16.27 -4.26 13.18
C VAL A 422 16.95 -3.84 11.88
N LEU A 423 16.21 -3.24 10.99
CA LEU A 423 16.70 -2.69 9.73
C LEU A 423 16.60 -1.17 9.73
N THR A 424 17.71 -0.53 9.35
CA THR A 424 17.74 0.89 9.01
C THR A 424 17.59 1.06 7.49
N ASP A 425 17.66 2.29 7.03
CA ASP A 425 17.76 2.61 5.60
C ASP A 425 19.08 2.12 4.95
N GLN A 426 20.09 1.71 5.74
CA GLN A 426 21.41 1.31 5.23
C GLN A 426 21.94 -0.01 5.80
N ALA A 427 21.57 -0.39 7.01
CA ALA A 427 22.22 -1.45 7.76
C ALA A 427 21.22 -2.38 8.46
N ALA A 428 21.72 -3.55 8.85
CA ALA A 428 20.99 -4.55 9.62
C ALA A 428 21.64 -4.77 10.99
N TYR A 429 20.81 -4.87 12.02
CA TYR A 429 21.20 -5.10 13.41
C TYR A 429 20.45 -6.27 14.02
N VAL A 430 21.12 -6.93 14.97
CA VAL A 430 20.52 -7.95 15.83
C VAL A 430 20.57 -7.43 17.27
N ILE A 431 19.42 -7.43 17.92
CA ILE A 431 19.29 -7.14 19.35
C ILE A 431 18.97 -8.45 20.05
N GLN A 432 19.80 -8.82 21.02
CA GLN A 432 19.68 -10.08 21.73
C GLN A 432 19.73 -9.86 23.25
N PHE A 433 18.85 -10.55 23.97
CA PHE A 433 18.84 -10.53 25.42
C PHE A 433 20.08 -11.25 25.97
N VAL A 434 20.82 -10.57 26.83
CA VAL A 434 22.04 -11.09 27.48
C VAL A 434 21.93 -11.13 28.99
N GLY A 435 20.87 -10.53 29.55
CA GLY A 435 20.62 -10.45 30.99
C GLY A 435 21.42 -9.34 31.69
N PRO A 436 21.16 -9.15 33.01
CA PRO A 436 21.83 -8.13 33.78
C PRO A 436 23.35 -8.27 33.77
N PRO A 437 24.13 -7.16 33.78
CA PRO A 437 23.67 -5.78 33.96
C PRO A 437 23.29 -5.06 32.64
N PHE A 438 23.51 -5.65 31.47
CA PHE A 438 23.33 -4.95 30.19
C PHE A 438 21.97 -5.14 29.54
N THR A 439 21.15 -6.07 30.04
CA THR A 439 19.82 -6.46 29.53
C THR A 439 19.88 -6.95 28.09
N PHE A 440 20.24 -6.09 27.13
CA PHE A 440 20.36 -6.40 25.70
C PHE A 440 21.72 -6.05 25.15
N SER A 441 22.19 -6.84 24.17
CA SER A 441 23.32 -6.55 23.31
C SER A 441 22.83 -6.15 21.92
N VAL A 442 23.53 -5.23 21.28
CA VAL A 442 23.25 -4.77 19.92
C VAL A 442 24.45 -5.06 19.06
N ARG A 443 24.24 -5.71 17.92
CA ARG A 443 25.31 -6.04 16.99
C ARG A 443 24.87 -5.73 15.55
N GLN A 444 25.68 -4.96 14.83
CA GLN A 444 25.52 -4.78 13.39
C GLN A 444 25.92 -6.07 12.67
N VAL A 445 25.09 -6.55 11.76
CA VAL A 445 25.26 -7.80 11.02
C VAL A 445 25.35 -7.62 9.51
N GLY A 446 25.01 -6.43 9.01
CA GLY A 446 25.10 -6.11 7.58
C GLY A 446 25.18 -4.62 7.32
N THR A 447 25.77 -4.26 6.17
CA THR A 447 25.86 -2.90 5.64
C THR A 447 25.39 -2.90 4.18
N ASN A 448 24.92 -1.76 3.67
CA ASN A 448 24.37 -1.63 2.32
C ASN A 448 23.24 -2.63 2.04
N CYS A 449 22.43 -2.91 3.05
CA CYS A 449 21.33 -3.86 2.99
C CYS A 449 20.06 -3.30 3.66
N GLY A 450 19.90 -1.98 3.60
CA GLY A 450 18.75 -1.28 4.19
C GLY A 450 17.40 -1.77 3.66
N CYS A 451 16.33 -1.52 4.42
CA CYS A 451 14.97 -1.91 4.08
C CYS A 451 14.20 -0.77 3.40
N ILE A 452 13.32 -1.11 2.46
CA ILE A 452 12.54 -0.12 1.71
C ILE A 452 11.38 0.48 2.54
N GLY A 453 10.79 -0.28 3.45
CA GLY A 453 9.63 0.15 4.24
C GLY A 453 9.47 -0.62 5.55
N GLN A 454 8.56 -0.14 6.40
CA GLN A 454 8.37 -0.65 7.76
C GLN A 454 7.97 -2.13 7.80
N HIS A 455 7.11 -2.56 6.91
CA HIS A 455 6.59 -3.93 6.83
C HIS A 455 7.16 -4.72 5.65
N ALA A 456 8.27 -4.27 5.05
CA ALA A 456 8.88 -4.93 3.90
C ALA A 456 9.80 -6.11 4.28
N MET A 457 9.60 -6.70 5.47
CA MET A 457 10.36 -7.83 5.99
C MET A 457 9.44 -8.92 6.54
N ALA A 458 9.86 -10.17 6.41
CA ALA A 458 9.14 -11.34 6.90
C ALA A 458 10.09 -12.37 7.49
N PHE A 459 9.63 -13.11 8.50
CA PHE A 459 10.37 -14.20 9.13
C PHE A 459 9.79 -15.55 8.72
N ALA A 460 10.61 -16.40 8.10
CA ALA A 460 10.23 -17.74 7.70
C ALA A 460 11.38 -18.72 7.89
N GLN A 461 11.11 -19.93 8.35
CA GLN A 461 12.08 -21.02 8.55
C GLN A 461 13.38 -20.62 9.30
N GLY A 462 13.27 -19.70 10.26
CA GLY A 462 14.42 -19.26 11.05
C GLY A 462 15.29 -18.20 10.37
N ALA A 463 14.90 -17.68 9.22
CA ALA A 463 15.55 -16.61 8.48
C ALA A 463 14.64 -15.39 8.32
N VAL A 464 15.23 -14.21 8.27
CA VAL A 464 14.54 -12.96 7.94
C VAL A 464 14.78 -12.63 6.47
N PHE A 465 13.70 -12.35 5.74
CA PHE A 465 13.72 -11.94 4.34
C PHE A 465 13.24 -10.50 4.23
N TRP A 466 13.85 -9.67 3.38
CA TRP A 466 13.38 -8.30 3.16
C TRP A 466 13.68 -7.77 1.77
N MET A 467 12.92 -6.75 1.38
CA MET A 467 13.14 -5.98 0.16
C MET A 467 14.06 -4.79 0.44
N GLY A 468 15.11 -4.66 -0.34
CA GLY A 468 16.13 -3.63 -0.14
C GLY A 468 15.69 -2.22 -0.51
N ALA A 469 16.18 -1.22 0.21
CA ALA A 469 15.89 0.19 -0.04
C ALA A 469 16.39 0.67 -1.41
N SER A 470 17.50 0.13 -1.89
CA SER A 470 18.10 0.45 -3.19
C SER A 470 17.82 -0.61 -4.26
N GLY A 471 16.89 -1.52 -3.99
CA GLY A 471 16.59 -2.68 -4.83
C GLY A 471 17.25 -3.95 -4.31
N GLY A 472 16.85 -5.09 -4.90
CA GLY A 472 17.30 -6.41 -4.50
C GLY A 472 16.53 -7.01 -3.32
N PHE A 473 16.68 -8.30 -3.16
CA PHE A 473 16.09 -9.07 -2.06
C PHE A 473 17.22 -9.61 -1.19
N PHE A 474 17.03 -9.62 0.10
CA PHE A 474 18.02 -10.03 1.07
C PHE A 474 17.48 -11.09 2.02
N VAL A 475 18.38 -11.87 2.58
CA VAL A 475 18.08 -12.85 3.64
C VAL A 475 19.13 -12.79 4.73
N TYR A 476 18.69 -12.99 5.97
CA TYR A 476 19.54 -13.21 7.14
C TYR A 476 19.24 -14.59 7.75
N ASP A 477 20.21 -15.48 7.64
CA ASP A 477 20.20 -16.84 8.21
C ASP A 477 21.34 -17.04 9.24
N GLY A 478 21.79 -15.95 9.85
CA GLY A 478 23.02 -15.84 10.64
C GLY A 478 24.06 -14.95 9.95
N THR A 479 23.94 -14.77 8.64
CA THR A 479 24.70 -13.81 7.83
C THR A 479 23.79 -13.14 6.82
N VAL A 480 24.05 -11.86 6.52
CA VAL A 480 23.29 -11.15 5.48
C VAL A 480 23.79 -11.55 4.10
N LYS A 481 22.86 -11.95 3.23
CA LYS A 481 23.11 -12.33 1.83
C LYS A 481 22.07 -11.69 0.93
N GLN A 482 22.45 -11.33 -0.30
CA GLN A 482 21.49 -11.01 -1.35
C GLN A 482 20.97 -12.31 -1.95
N LEU A 483 19.65 -12.36 -2.18
CA LEU A 483 18.99 -13.47 -2.86
C LEU A 483 19.09 -13.29 -4.36
N PRO A 484 19.65 -14.27 -5.10
CA PRO A 484 19.63 -14.22 -6.57
C PRO A 484 18.19 -14.26 -7.08
N SER A 485 17.87 -13.39 -8.04
CA SER A 485 16.53 -13.31 -8.61
C SER A 485 16.60 -13.11 -10.12
N LEU A 486 15.73 -13.82 -10.85
CA LEU A 486 15.53 -13.64 -12.29
C LEU A 486 14.34 -12.70 -12.61
N VAL A 487 13.79 -12.04 -11.57
CA VAL A 487 12.71 -11.05 -11.67
C VAL A 487 13.13 -9.67 -11.13
N GLU A 488 14.39 -9.49 -10.76
CA GLU A 488 14.90 -8.29 -10.10
C GLU A 488 14.68 -7.03 -10.95
N ASP A 489 15.08 -7.07 -12.23
CA ASP A 489 14.89 -5.93 -13.14
C ASP A 489 13.42 -5.58 -13.33
N PHE A 490 12.54 -6.56 -13.40
CA PHE A 490 11.10 -6.34 -13.50
C PHE A 490 10.50 -5.65 -12.28
N VAL A 491 11.04 -5.96 -11.08
CA VAL A 491 10.53 -5.41 -9.82
C VAL A 491 11.12 -4.04 -9.51
N PHE A 492 12.42 -3.83 -9.74
CA PHE A 492 13.13 -2.66 -9.22
C PHE A 492 13.52 -1.63 -10.25
N THR A 493 13.72 -2.02 -11.50
CA THR A 493 14.17 -1.11 -12.55
C THR A 493 13.08 -0.90 -13.59
N ASP A 494 12.79 0.36 -13.84
CA ASP A 494 11.87 0.77 -14.90
C ASP A 494 12.59 0.75 -16.27
N ILE A 495 13.10 -0.40 -16.67
CA ILE A 495 13.74 -0.59 -17.99
C ILE A 495 12.71 -0.99 -19.05
N GLY A 496 11.44 -0.89 -18.79
CA GLY A 496 10.38 -1.26 -19.70
C GLY A 496 9.55 -0.06 -20.15
N GLN A 497 8.97 -0.16 -21.33
CA GLN A 497 8.01 0.83 -21.85
C GLN A 497 6.71 0.89 -21.03
N ASP A 498 6.53 0.01 -20.04
CA ASP A 498 5.27 -0.15 -19.29
C ASP A 498 5.33 0.34 -17.85
N ASN A 499 6.40 0.99 -17.40
CA ASN A 499 6.56 1.46 -16.01
C ASN A 499 6.20 0.36 -14.97
N LEU A 500 6.78 -0.81 -15.10
CA LEU A 500 6.47 -1.96 -14.24
C LEU A 500 7.28 -1.99 -12.94
N GLY A 501 8.39 -1.26 -12.87
CA GLY A 501 9.24 -1.17 -11.68
C GLY A 501 8.49 -0.57 -10.47
N ILE A 502 9.07 -0.74 -9.29
CA ILE A 502 8.48 -0.25 -8.04
C ILE A 502 8.45 1.29 -7.97
N ASN A 503 7.40 1.83 -7.34
CA ASN A 503 7.38 3.22 -6.95
C ASN A 503 8.14 3.42 -5.63
N TYR A 504 9.42 3.81 -5.70
CA TYR A 504 10.25 4.05 -4.51
C TYR A 504 9.70 5.16 -3.59
N ASN A 505 8.97 6.15 -4.13
CA ASN A 505 8.33 7.17 -3.32
C ASN A 505 7.18 6.64 -2.44
N ALA A 506 6.65 5.48 -2.79
CA ALA A 506 5.65 4.76 -2.00
C ALA A 506 6.24 3.49 -1.37
N GLY A 507 7.56 3.38 -1.22
CA GLY A 507 8.22 2.21 -0.64
C GLY A 507 7.79 1.88 0.79
N GLU A 508 7.39 2.89 1.55
CA GLU A 508 6.89 2.72 2.93
C GLU A 508 5.66 1.82 3.06
N ILE A 509 4.86 1.69 2.00
CA ILE A 509 3.65 0.85 2.02
C ILE A 509 3.91 -0.58 1.53
N VAL A 510 5.12 -0.93 1.15
CA VAL A 510 5.49 -2.29 0.78
C VAL A 510 5.24 -3.21 1.97
N TYR A 511 4.53 -4.31 1.74
CA TYR A 511 4.17 -5.26 2.77
C TYR A 511 4.69 -6.65 2.43
N ALA A 512 5.55 -7.20 3.28
CA ALA A 512 6.04 -8.57 3.16
C ALA A 512 5.06 -9.55 3.83
N PHE A 513 5.00 -10.76 3.32
CA PHE A 513 4.16 -11.81 3.87
C PHE A 513 4.83 -13.17 3.79
N THR A 514 4.36 -14.09 4.61
CA THR A 514 4.65 -15.51 4.54
C THR A 514 3.38 -16.29 4.20
N ASN A 515 3.54 -17.38 3.47
CA ASN A 515 2.51 -18.38 3.28
C ASN A 515 3.14 -19.76 3.57
N SER A 516 3.05 -20.15 4.82
CA SER A 516 3.68 -21.37 5.31
C SER A 516 3.10 -22.66 4.70
N LEU A 517 1.85 -22.62 4.23
CA LEU A 517 1.18 -23.73 3.54
C LEU A 517 1.92 -24.13 2.25
N TYR A 518 2.60 -23.18 1.61
CA TYR A 518 3.28 -23.38 0.33
C TYR A 518 4.76 -23.02 0.36
N ASN A 519 5.34 -22.71 1.53
CA ASN A 519 6.74 -22.35 1.72
C ASN A 519 7.14 -21.10 0.94
N GLU A 520 6.28 -20.08 1.00
CA GLU A 520 6.42 -18.84 0.25
C GLU A 520 6.71 -17.66 1.18
N VAL A 521 7.57 -16.77 0.71
CA VAL A 521 7.75 -15.41 1.22
C VAL A 521 7.50 -14.47 0.05
N GLY A 522 6.72 -13.41 0.25
CA GLY A 522 6.43 -12.49 -0.83
C GLY A 522 6.32 -11.05 -0.36
N TRP A 523 6.22 -10.14 -1.34
CA TRP A 523 6.06 -8.71 -1.11
C TRP A 523 4.96 -8.17 -2.02
N PHE A 524 4.04 -7.45 -1.41
CA PHE A 524 3.08 -6.62 -2.11
C PHE A 524 3.67 -5.22 -2.26
N TYR A 525 3.64 -4.65 -3.46
CA TYR A 525 4.28 -3.38 -3.74
C TYR A 525 3.50 -2.55 -4.77
N PRO A 526 3.62 -1.22 -4.74
CA PRO A 526 3.07 -0.35 -5.77
C PRO A 526 4.04 -0.26 -6.97
N LYS A 527 3.55 -0.46 -8.18
CA LYS A 527 4.36 -0.20 -9.38
C LYS A 527 4.57 1.30 -9.61
N ALA A 528 5.52 1.65 -10.46
CA ALA A 528 5.77 3.04 -10.86
C ALA A 528 4.47 3.74 -11.31
N GLY A 529 4.25 4.95 -10.81
CA GLY A 529 3.04 5.72 -11.06
C GLY A 529 1.83 5.37 -10.20
N GLN A 530 1.87 4.31 -9.39
CA GLN A 530 0.82 3.96 -8.43
C GLN A 530 1.20 4.38 -7.02
N THR A 531 0.21 4.83 -6.24
CA THR A 531 0.37 5.23 -4.83
C THR A 531 -0.21 4.21 -3.86
N GLN A 532 -0.82 3.15 -4.37
CA GLN A 532 -1.34 2.02 -3.62
C GLN A 532 -0.82 0.72 -4.23
N ILE A 533 -0.81 -0.34 -3.42
CA ILE A 533 -0.31 -1.66 -3.81
C ILE A 533 -1.16 -2.23 -4.94
N ASP A 534 -0.50 -2.67 -6.01
CA ASP A 534 -1.12 -3.26 -7.20
C ASP A 534 -0.34 -4.44 -7.80
N ARG A 535 0.77 -4.85 -7.19
CA ARG A 535 1.65 -5.94 -7.63
C ARG A 535 2.10 -6.79 -6.46
N ASN A 536 2.50 -8.01 -6.78
CA ASN A 536 3.20 -8.88 -5.85
C ASN A 536 4.37 -9.60 -6.53
N VAL A 537 5.35 -9.96 -5.70
CA VAL A 537 6.45 -10.87 -6.05
C VAL A 537 6.58 -11.89 -4.93
N VAL A 538 6.74 -13.16 -5.29
CA VAL A 538 6.77 -14.27 -4.33
C VAL A 538 7.99 -15.13 -4.59
N TYR A 539 8.66 -15.51 -3.53
CA TYR A 539 9.80 -16.42 -3.49
C TYR A 539 9.43 -17.69 -2.74
N ASN A 540 9.51 -18.83 -3.41
CA ASN A 540 9.42 -20.13 -2.74
C ASN A 540 10.82 -20.52 -2.25
N TYR A 541 11.00 -20.56 -0.93
CA TYR A 541 12.31 -20.77 -0.31
C TYR A 541 12.75 -22.24 -0.29
N LEU A 542 11.89 -23.19 -0.59
CA LEU A 542 12.31 -24.60 -0.77
C LEU A 542 12.76 -24.90 -2.20
N ASP A 543 11.99 -24.45 -3.18
CA ASP A 543 12.25 -24.70 -4.59
C ASP A 543 13.20 -23.64 -5.22
N ASN A 544 13.51 -22.55 -4.50
CA ASN A 544 14.27 -21.40 -4.98
C ASN A 544 13.69 -20.79 -6.25
N THR A 545 12.38 -20.62 -6.29
CA THR A 545 11.66 -20.11 -7.46
C THR A 545 10.99 -18.78 -7.19
N TRP A 546 10.95 -17.93 -8.21
CA TRP A 546 10.32 -16.62 -8.16
C TRP A 546 9.11 -16.55 -9.07
N VAL A 547 8.05 -15.92 -8.61
CA VAL A 547 6.88 -15.56 -9.41
C VAL A 547 6.50 -14.09 -9.18
N THR A 548 5.87 -13.47 -10.16
CA THR A 548 5.32 -12.12 -10.07
C THR A 548 3.86 -12.17 -10.44
N GLY A 549 3.05 -11.25 -9.92
CA GLY A 549 1.63 -11.20 -10.21
C GLY A 549 0.99 -9.85 -9.91
N SER A 550 -0.30 -9.79 -10.16
CA SER A 550 -1.17 -8.64 -9.93
C SER A 550 -2.05 -8.75 -8.68
N LEU A 551 -1.84 -9.77 -7.84
CA LEU A 551 -2.57 -9.88 -6.58
C LEU A 551 -2.21 -8.70 -5.68
N ALA A 552 -3.18 -7.83 -5.42
CA ALA A 552 -3.03 -6.66 -4.57
C ALA A 552 -3.60 -6.93 -3.18
N ARG A 553 -2.73 -6.93 -2.17
CA ARG A 553 -3.10 -6.99 -0.75
C ARG A 553 -2.32 -5.93 0.01
N THR A 554 -2.98 -5.24 0.93
CA THR A 554 -2.33 -4.18 1.72
C THR A 554 -1.72 -4.70 3.01
N THR A 555 -2.27 -5.79 3.56
CA THR A 555 -1.71 -6.57 4.65
C THR A 555 -2.00 -8.05 4.43
N TYR A 556 -1.22 -8.91 5.07
CA TYR A 556 -1.39 -10.35 4.99
C TYR A 556 -0.86 -11.00 6.27
N GLN A 557 -1.65 -11.90 6.84
CA GLN A 557 -1.26 -12.69 8.01
C GLN A 557 -1.34 -14.18 7.65
N ASP A 558 -0.28 -14.91 7.98
CA ASP A 558 -0.18 -16.35 7.70
C ASP A 558 -1.19 -17.17 8.53
N SER A 559 -1.34 -18.43 8.16
CA SER A 559 -2.19 -19.41 8.84
C SER A 559 -1.53 -19.91 10.14
N ASP A 560 -1.56 -19.11 11.18
CA ASP A 560 -1.09 -19.46 12.54
C ASP A 560 -2.25 -19.46 13.55
N THR A 561 -2.89 -18.32 13.73
CA THR A 561 -4.05 -18.14 14.59
C THR A 561 -5.32 -18.68 13.94
N PHE A 562 -5.51 -18.43 12.67
CA PHE A 562 -6.60 -18.94 11.84
C PHE A 562 -6.11 -20.09 10.94
N ASP A 563 -7.03 -20.92 10.48
CA ASP A 563 -6.70 -22.13 9.70
C ASP A 563 -6.17 -21.80 8.29
N LEU A 564 -6.59 -20.66 7.74
CA LEU A 564 -6.17 -20.13 6.45
C LEU A 564 -5.63 -18.70 6.64
N PRO A 565 -4.77 -18.21 5.72
CA PRO A 565 -4.26 -16.86 5.80
C PRO A 565 -5.34 -15.80 5.60
N TYR A 566 -5.24 -14.70 6.31
CA TYR A 566 -6.14 -13.55 6.19
C TYR A 566 -5.40 -12.32 5.63
N ALA A 567 -6.07 -11.60 4.72
CA ALA A 567 -5.47 -10.45 4.05
C ALA A 567 -6.47 -9.32 3.84
N THR A 568 -5.96 -8.11 3.71
CA THR A 568 -6.77 -6.93 3.36
C THR A 568 -6.52 -6.49 1.93
N GLN A 569 -7.54 -5.90 1.31
CA GLN A 569 -7.45 -5.31 -0.01
C GLN A 569 -8.08 -3.91 0.00
N TYR A 570 -7.33 -2.92 -0.43
CA TYR A 570 -7.85 -1.57 -0.60
C TYR A 570 -8.40 -1.36 -2.01
N ILE A 571 -9.63 -0.84 -2.09
CA ILE A 571 -10.30 -0.53 -3.35
C ILE A 571 -10.54 0.98 -3.41
N VAL A 572 -9.88 1.63 -4.35
CA VAL A 572 -10.00 3.07 -4.58
C VAL A 572 -11.39 3.42 -5.12
N GLY A 573 -11.96 4.53 -4.67
CA GLY A 573 -13.23 5.05 -5.17
C GLY A 573 -14.49 4.35 -4.66
N VAL A 574 -14.37 3.46 -3.66
CA VAL A 574 -15.51 2.80 -3.00
C VAL A 574 -15.67 3.35 -1.59
N ALA A 575 -16.85 3.84 -1.26
CA ALA A 575 -17.12 4.36 0.08
C ALA A 575 -17.03 3.25 1.15
N PRO A 576 -16.45 3.53 2.33
CA PRO A 576 -16.45 2.59 3.44
C PRO A 576 -17.85 2.43 4.03
N THR A 577 -18.10 1.29 4.65
CA THR A 577 -19.37 1.00 5.34
C THR A 577 -19.18 0.86 6.86
N PHE A 578 -17.93 0.80 7.33
CA PHE A 578 -17.59 0.71 8.75
C PHE A 578 -16.47 1.69 9.12
N PRO A 579 -16.60 2.44 10.24
CA PRO A 579 -17.85 2.66 10.99
C PRO A 579 -18.91 3.36 10.12
N THR A 580 -20.17 3.40 10.57
CA THR A 580 -21.17 4.22 9.91
C THR A 580 -20.82 5.69 10.06
N ILE A 581 -20.44 6.34 8.97
CA ILE A 581 -19.98 7.72 8.95
C ILE A 581 -21.03 8.58 8.27
N ASN A 582 -21.44 9.66 8.93
CA ASN A 582 -22.28 10.67 8.31
C ASN A 582 -21.45 11.68 7.53
N GLY A 583 -21.92 12.00 6.34
CA GLY A 583 -21.35 13.06 5.52
C GLY A 583 -20.17 12.68 4.67
N VAL A 584 -19.93 11.39 4.40
CA VAL A 584 -18.91 10.97 3.43
C VAL A 584 -19.25 11.60 2.08
N THR A 585 -18.55 12.67 1.72
CA THR A 585 -18.70 13.37 0.44
C THR A 585 -17.69 12.95 -0.58
N SER A 586 -16.56 12.39 -0.11
CA SER A 586 -15.54 11.80 -0.96
C SER A 586 -15.65 10.28 -0.90
N THR A 587 -15.36 9.62 -2.02
CA THR A 587 -15.19 8.17 -2.08
C THR A 587 -13.70 7.83 -2.11
N PRO A 588 -12.98 7.99 -0.98
CA PRO A 588 -11.52 7.85 -0.97
C PRO A 588 -11.08 6.42 -1.26
N GLY A 589 -11.94 5.47 -0.95
CA GLY A 589 -11.70 4.05 -1.05
C GLY A 589 -11.95 3.35 0.28
N SER A 590 -12.07 2.03 0.21
CA SER A 590 -12.35 1.18 1.37
C SER A 590 -11.55 -0.11 1.35
N THR A 591 -11.34 -0.69 2.53
CA THR A 591 -10.61 -1.93 2.71
C THR A 591 -11.58 -3.09 2.94
N LYS A 592 -11.47 -4.13 2.10
CA LYS A 592 -12.13 -5.44 2.26
C LYS A 592 -11.20 -6.38 3.02
N TYR A 593 -11.81 -7.36 3.72
CA TYR A 593 -11.11 -8.39 4.46
C TYR A 593 -11.38 -9.76 3.85
N TRP A 594 -10.32 -10.50 3.56
CA TRP A 594 -10.34 -11.72 2.79
C TRP A 594 -9.67 -12.89 3.52
N GLU A 595 -10.28 -14.06 3.47
CA GLU A 595 -9.60 -15.33 3.68
C GLU A 595 -8.93 -15.76 2.38
N GLN A 596 -7.67 -16.17 2.45
CA GLN A 596 -6.88 -16.57 1.29
C GLN A 596 -6.80 -18.09 1.21
N GLU A 597 -6.47 -18.64 0.04
CA GLU A 597 -6.33 -20.09 -0.22
C GLU A 597 -7.63 -20.88 -0.02
N SER A 598 -8.79 -20.22 -0.11
CA SER A 598 -10.12 -20.80 0.04
C SER A 598 -10.72 -21.13 -1.33
N GLY A 599 -10.85 -22.44 -1.66
CA GLY A 599 -11.43 -22.87 -2.93
C GLY A 599 -10.64 -22.45 -4.18
N PHE A 600 -11.36 -22.12 -5.27
CA PHE A 600 -10.75 -21.82 -6.58
C PHE A 600 -11.14 -20.46 -7.17
N ASN A 601 -12.03 -19.74 -6.53
CA ASN A 601 -12.62 -18.51 -7.03
C ASN A 601 -12.36 -17.35 -6.07
N GLU A 602 -12.57 -16.15 -6.57
CA GLU A 602 -12.88 -15.02 -5.71
C GLU A 602 -14.37 -15.09 -5.37
N VAL A 603 -14.70 -15.14 -4.08
CA VAL A 603 -16.07 -15.22 -3.57
C VAL A 603 -16.35 -13.97 -2.75
N ASP A 604 -17.36 -13.20 -3.12
CA ASP A 604 -17.77 -12.02 -2.35
C ASP A 604 -18.57 -12.44 -1.08
N SER A 605 -18.83 -11.47 -0.20
CA SER A 605 -19.58 -11.70 1.04
C SER A 605 -21.05 -12.13 0.83
N ALA A 606 -21.56 -12.06 -0.39
CA ALA A 606 -22.88 -12.57 -0.78
C ALA A 606 -22.82 -13.99 -1.36
N GLY A 607 -21.62 -14.57 -1.50
CA GLY A 607 -21.40 -15.90 -2.08
C GLY A 607 -21.28 -15.91 -3.60
N ASN A 608 -21.24 -14.73 -4.27
CA ASN A 608 -21.06 -14.69 -5.71
C ASN A 608 -19.61 -15.02 -6.06
N LYS A 609 -19.45 -15.92 -7.03
CA LYS A 609 -18.14 -16.36 -7.50
C LYS A 609 -17.68 -15.54 -8.71
N THR A 610 -16.42 -15.11 -8.67
CA THR A 610 -15.73 -14.48 -9.80
C THR A 610 -14.50 -15.30 -10.16
N THR A 611 -14.20 -15.40 -11.45
CA THR A 611 -13.04 -16.14 -11.94
C THR A 611 -11.75 -15.44 -11.56
N ILE A 612 -10.81 -16.18 -10.96
CA ILE A 612 -9.41 -15.79 -10.87
C ILE A 612 -8.74 -16.21 -12.18
N ALA A 613 -8.47 -15.26 -13.05
CA ALA A 613 -7.91 -15.51 -14.38
C ALA A 613 -6.40 -15.80 -14.30
N ALA A 614 -6.04 -17.02 -13.90
CA ALA A 614 -4.67 -17.45 -13.82
C ALA A 614 -4.12 -17.83 -15.19
N PHE A 615 -2.88 -17.46 -15.45
CA PHE A 615 -2.17 -17.94 -16.63
C PHE A 615 -0.67 -18.08 -16.39
N ILE A 616 -0.03 -18.91 -17.22
CA ILE A 616 1.43 -19.02 -17.30
C ILE A 616 1.86 -19.14 -18.75
N ARG A 617 3.00 -18.54 -19.09
CA ARG A 617 3.57 -18.55 -20.43
C ARG A 617 5.03 -18.91 -20.40
N SER A 618 5.43 -19.82 -21.34
CA SER A 618 6.82 -20.23 -21.53
C SER A 618 7.60 -19.28 -22.43
N GLY A 619 8.91 -19.31 -22.32
CA GLY A 619 9.82 -18.83 -23.35
C GLY A 619 9.62 -19.56 -24.67
N ASP A 620 10.23 -19.03 -25.73
CA ASP A 620 10.19 -19.64 -27.04
C ASP A 620 11.12 -20.86 -27.08
N TYR A 621 10.59 -21.98 -27.53
CA TYR A 621 11.32 -23.24 -27.70
C TYR A 621 11.52 -23.51 -29.19
N ASP A 622 12.69 -23.95 -29.56
CA ASP A 622 12.99 -24.39 -30.94
C ASP A 622 13.52 -25.82 -30.98
N ILE A 623 13.66 -26.38 -32.21
CA ILE A 623 14.31 -27.65 -32.40
C ILE A 623 15.79 -27.40 -32.66
N SER A 624 16.63 -27.67 -31.66
CA SER A 624 18.05 -27.82 -31.82
C SER A 624 18.41 -29.28 -32.05
N GLU A 625 19.03 -29.56 -33.18
CA GLU A 625 19.54 -30.92 -33.48
C GLU A 625 20.98 -31.02 -32.95
N GLN A 626 21.18 -31.74 -31.82
CA GLN A 626 22.52 -32.01 -31.31
C GLN A 626 23.37 -32.65 -32.41
N GLY A 627 24.35 -31.89 -32.91
CA GLY A 627 25.31 -32.34 -33.90
C GLY A 627 25.28 -31.66 -35.28
N LEU A 628 24.28 -30.81 -35.59
CA LEU A 628 24.20 -30.09 -36.86
C LEU A 628 24.51 -28.58 -36.77
N GLY A 629 24.85 -28.10 -35.60
CA GLY A 629 25.47 -26.78 -35.41
C GLY A 629 24.59 -25.58 -35.70
N GLY A 630 23.30 -25.60 -35.32
CA GLY A 630 22.48 -24.42 -35.47
C GLY A 630 21.14 -24.52 -34.76
N ASP A 631 20.93 -23.61 -33.82
CA ASP A 631 19.67 -23.45 -33.12
C ASP A 631 18.68 -22.64 -33.97
N GLY A 632 17.41 -23.06 -33.99
CA GLY A 632 16.34 -22.33 -34.71
C GLY A 632 16.40 -22.37 -36.25
N GLN A 633 17.26 -23.20 -36.85
CA GLN A 633 17.35 -23.29 -38.30
C GLN A 633 16.21 -24.10 -38.94
N LEU A 634 15.59 -25.02 -38.18
CA LEU A 634 14.59 -25.93 -38.69
C LEU A 634 13.18 -25.39 -38.42
N ILE A 635 12.31 -25.52 -39.44
CA ILE A 635 10.88 -25.29 -39.24
C ILE A 635 10.28 -26.50 -38.54
N MET A 636 9.66 -26.29 -37.41
CA MET A 636 8.86 -27.28 -36.69
C MET A 636 7.48 -27.41 -37.35
N ARG A 637 7.00 -28.63 -37.57
CA ARG A 637 5.60 -28.92 -37.81
C ARG A 637 5.07 -29.71 -36.60
N VAL A 638 4.19 -29.10 -35.83
CA VAL A 638 3.55 -29.77 -34.71
C VAL A 638 2.26 -30.42 -35.17
N LYS A 639 2.18 -31.75 -35.06
CA LYS A 639 1.02 -32.55 -35.47
C LYS A 639 0.00 -32.73 -34.35
N ARG A 640 0.50 -32.89 -33.15
CA ARG A 640 -0.31 -33.00 -31.95
C ARG A 640 0.50 -32.67 -30.70
N PHE A 641 -0.20 -32.43 -29.62
CA PHE A 641 0.40 -32.38 -28.28
C PHE A 641 -0.41 -33.23 -27.31
N ILE A 642 0.27 -33.72 -26.26
CA ILE A 642 -0.31 -34.48 -25.17
C ILE A 642 -0.13 -33.62 -23.93
N PRO A 643 -1.25 -33.09 -23.36
CA PRO A 643 -1.21 -32.33 -22.11
C PRO A 643 -1.03 -33.26 -20.92
N ASP A 644 -0.35 -32.79 -19.90
CA ASP A 644 -0.13 -33.51 -18.65
C ASP A 644 -0.56 -32.60 -17.48
N PHE A 645 -1.71 -32.93 -16.90
CA PHE A 645 -2.27 -32.17 -15.78
C PHE A 645 -2.48 -33.09 -14.58
N LYS A 646 -2.21 -32.53 -13.41
CA LYS A 646 -2.55 -33.13 -12.10
C LYS A 646 -3.61 -32.28 -11.44
N ASN A 647 -4.61 -32.93 -10.82
CA ASN A 647 -5.69 -32.23 -10.12
C ASN A 647 -6.38 -31.17 -10.99
N LEU A 648 -6.72 -31.52 -12.23
CA LEU A 648 -7.48 -30.64 -13.11
C LEU A 648 -8.96 -30.64 -12.69
N GLU A 649 -9.40 -29.51 -12.17
CA GLU A 649 -10.81 -29.23 -11.88
C GLU A 649 -11.40 -28.38 -13.00
N GLY A 650 -12.60 -28.74 -13.48
CA GLY A 650 -13.19 -28.08 -14.65
C GLY A 650 -12.37 -28.30 -15.91
N ASN A 651 -11.88 -27.25 -16.49
CA ASN A 651 -11.02 -27.31 -17.69
C ASN A 651 -9.90 -26.27 -17.64
N ALA A 652 -8.86 -26.49 -18.44
CA ALA A 652 -7.81 -25.52 -18.73
C ALA A 652 -7.76 -25.21 -20.21
N LYS A 653 -7.22 -24.08 -20.57
CA LYS A 653 -6.99 -23.67 -21.95
C LYS A 653 -5.51 -23.73 -22.26
N ILE A 654 -5.15 -24.30 -23.40
CA ILE A 654 -3.77 -24.28 -23.92
C ILE A 654 -3.76 -23.53 -25.23
N THR A 655 -2.87 -22.54 -25.34
CA THR A 655 -2.62 -21.79 -26.57
C THR A 655 -1.15 -21.93 -26.95
N LEU A 656 -0.90 -22.20 -28.22
CA LEU A 656 0.44 -22.28 -28.80
C LEU A 656 0.69 -21.08 -29.71
N PHE A 657 1.84 -20.42 -29.52
CA PHE A 657 2.28 -19.28 -30.32
C PHE A 657 3.49 -19.72 -31.17
N PHE A 658 3.38 -19.61 -32.48
CA PHE A 658 4.42 -19.99 -33.40
C PHE A 658 5.03 -18.75 -34.04
N ARG A 659 6.36 -18.74 -34.15
CA ARG A 659 7.13 -17.64 -34.76
C ARG A 659 8.18 -18.21 -35.70
N ASP A 660 8.48 -17.43 -36.75
CA ASP A 660 9.57 -17.75 -37.65
C ASP A 660 10.87 -17.00 -37.31
N TYR A 661 10.76 -15.92 -36.52
CA TYR A 661 11.87 -15.09 -36.06
C TYR A 661 11.65 -14.68 -34.59
N PRO A 662 12.75 -14.50 -33.84
CA PRO A 662 12.66 -13.92 -32.48
C PRO A 662 11.96 -12.56 -32.54
N ALA A 663 11.03 -12.33 -31.66
CA ALA A 663 10.37 -11.05 -31.51
C ALA A 663 10.57 -10.57 -30.08
N ASP A 664 10.97 -9.30 -29.92
CA ASP A 664 10.97 -8.66 -28.63
C ASP A 664 9.50 -8.50 -28.15
N ALA A 665 9.19 -9.07 -27.01
CA ALA A 665 7.85 -9.02 -26.43
C ALA A 665 7.55 -7.66 -25.78
N SER A 666 8.55 -6.81 -25.59
CA SER A 666 8.45 -5.58 -24.78
C SER A 666 8.18 -4.33 -25.61
N SER A 667 8.40 -4.32 -26.88
CA SER A 667 8.32 -3.08 -27.67
C SER A 667 7.56 -3.26 -28.96
N THR A 668 6.55 -2.45 -29.16
CA THR A 668 5.78 -2.28 -30.40
C THR A 668 5.28 -3.57 -31.06
N PRO A 669 4.07 -3.62 -31.59
CA PRO A 669 3.59 -4.83 -32.25
C PRO A 669 4.62 -5.23 -33.29
N SER A 670 5.21 -6.42 -33.09
CA SER A 670 6.11 -7.04 -34.09
C SER A 670 5.48 -6.93 -35.46
N THR A 671 6.25 -6.52 -36.44
CA THR A 671 5.79 -6.47 -37.84
C THR A 671 5.36 -7.84 -38.34
N THR A 672 5.70 -8.91 -37.63
CA THR A 672 5.26 -10.30 -37.87
C THR A 672 4.66 -10.86 -36.57
N PRO A 673 3.34 -10.72 -36.36
CA PRO A 673 2.69 -11.32 -35.19
C PRO A 673 2.84 -12.84 -35.22
N PRO A 674 2.89 -13.51 -34.06
CA PRO A 674 2.96 -14.96 -34.01
C PRO A 674 1.70 -15.59 -34.59
N THR A 675 1.84 -16.75 -35.23
CA THR A 675 0.68 -17.59 -35.57
C THR A 675 0.15 -18.21 -34.30
N ILE A 676 -1.07 -17.85 -33.93
CA ILE A 676 -1.73 -18.32 -32.72
C ILE A 676 -2.58 -19.55 -33.07
N THR A 677 -2.43 -20.61 -32.30
CA THR A 677 -3.23 -21.84 -32.45
C THR A 677 -3.85 -22.21 -31.11
N GLY A 678 -5.16 -22.29 -31.06
CA GLY A 678 -5.94 -22.42 -29.84
C GLY A 678 -6.78 -21.17 -29.57
N PRO A 679 -7.33 -20.98 -28.36
CA PRO A 679 -7.16 -21.86 -27.19
C PRO A 679 -7.84 -23.24 -27.35
N PHE A 680 -7.13 -24.28 -26.98
CA PHE A 680 -7.68 -25.64 -26.89
C PHE A 680 -8.21 -25.89 -25.49
N THR A 681 -9.45 -26.37 -25.39
CA THR A 681 -10.03 -26.76 -24.11
C THR A 681 -9.54 -28.15 -23.73
N ILE A 682 -8.90 -28.25 -22.57
CA ILE A 682 -8.38 -29.48 -22.00
C ILE A 682 -9.26 -29.85 -20.80
N THR A 683 -9.75 -31.07 -20.80
CA THR A 683 -10.52 -31.67 -19.70
C THR A 683 -9.79 -32.88 -19.16
N SER A 684 -10.26 -33.42 -18.04
CA SER A 684 -9.71 -34.69 -17.46
C SER A 684 -9.78 -35.87 -18.40
N SER A 685 -10.63 -35.84 -19.45
CA SER A 685 -10.77 -36.84 -20.48
C SER A 685 -10.00 -36.57 -21.77
N THR A 686 -9.20 -35.50 -21.84
CA THR A 686 -8.45 -35.14 -23.04
C THR A 686 -7.11 -35.86 -23.08
N ASP A 687 -7.02 -36.92 -23.91
CA ASP A 687 -5.78 -37.68 -24.07
C ASP A 687 -4.75 -36.95 -24.94
N LYS A 688 -5.21 -36.28 -26.00
CA LYS A 688 -4.36 -35.60 -26.99
C LYS A 688 -5.14 -34.50 -27.70
N VAL A 689 -4.40 -33.55 -28.25
CA VAL A 689 -4.93 -32.50 -29.13
C VAL A 689 -4.19 -32.55 -30.48
N ASP A 690 -4.90 -32.77 -31.57
CA ASP A 690 -4.34 -32.76 -32.89
C ASP A 690 -4.27 -31.34 -33.45
N THR A 691 -3.10 -30.95 -33.96
CA THR A 691 -2.82 -29.63 -34.54
C THR A 691 -2.18 -29.77 -35.92
N ARG A 692 -2.10 -28.68 -36.73
CA ARG A 692 -1.40 -28.67 -38.02
C ARG A 692 -0.74 -27.31 -38.22
N VAL A 693 0.18 -26.98 -37.33
CA VAL A 693 0.81 -25.68 -37.33
C VAL A 693 2.32 -25.83 -37.49
N ARG A 694 2.95 -24.81 -38.05
CA ARG A 694 4.39 -24.75 -38.28
C ARG A 694 4.97 -23.40 -37.87
N GLY A 695 6.21 -23.42 -37.47
CA GLY A 695 7.02 -22.24 -37.14
C GLY A 695 8.41 -22.68 -36.72
N ARG A 696 9.34 -21.78 -36.58
CA ARG A 696 10.69 -22.11 -36.08
C ARG A 696 10.73 -22.21 -34.56
N GLN A 697 9.92 -21.38 -33.88
CA GLN A 697 9.84 -21.31 -32.45
C GLN A 697 8.38 -21.48 -32.01
N VAL A 698 8.19 -22.10 -30.84
CA VAL A 698 6.87 -22.27 -30.22
C VAL A 698 6.93 -21.86 -28.76
N SER A 699 5.98 -21.08 -28.30
CA SER A 699 5.72 -20.87 -26.86
C SER A 699 4.34 -21.36 -26.47
N LEU A 700 4.23 -21.76 -25.22
CA LEU A 700 3.04 -22.33 -24.59
C LEU A 700 2.43 -21.32 -23.64
N LYS A 701 1.10 -21.12 -23.70
CA LYS A 701 0.33 -20.45 -22.66
C LYS A 701 -0.72 -21.41 -22.11
N ILE A 702 -0.81 -21.49 -20.80
CA ILE A 702 -1.85 -22.23 -20.07
C ILE A 702 -2.64 -21.21 -19.29
N GLU A 703 -3.97 -21.30 -19.31
CA GLU A 703 -4.85 -20.38 -18.62
C GLU A 703 -6.19 -21.05 -18.25
N ASN A 704 -6.89 -20.45 -17.30
CA ASN A 704 -8.30 -20.72 -17.04
C ASN A 704 -9.13 -19.46 -17.35
N ASP A 705 -10.40 -19.66 -17.70
CA ASP A 705 -11.31 -18.60 -18.16
C ASP A 705 -12.69 -18.63 -17.51
N ALA A 706 -12.94 -19.55 -16.58
CA ALA A 706 -14.22 -19.69 -15.90
C ALA A 706 -14.07 -19.98 -14.41
N ILE A 707 -15.18 -19.89 -13.69
CA ILE A 707 -15.27 -20.27 -12.27
C ILE A 707 -15.07 -21.77 -12.08
N ASP A 708 -14.73 -22.17 -10.85
CA ASP A 708 -14.53 -23.54 -10.43
C ASP A 708 -13.49 -24.31 -11.25
N GLN A 709 -12.47 -23.60 -11.73
CA GLN A 709 -11.33 -24.15 -12.47
C GLN A 709 -10.06 -24.08 -11.65
N SER A 710 -9.34 -25.21 -11.60
CA SER A 710 -8.01 -25.31 -11.01
C SER A 710 -7.16 -26.26 -11.81
N TRP A 711 -5.86 -26.01 -11.88
CA TRP A 711 -4.93 -26.83 -12.63
C TRP A 711 -3.54 -26.81 -12.01
N ARG A 712 -2.86 -27.94 -12.18
CA ARG A 712 -1.42 -28.07 -11.98
C ARG A 712 -0.86 -28.75 -13.20
N TYR A 713 0.14 -28.14 -13.81
CA TYR A 713 0.66 -28.57 -15.10
C TYR A 713 2.00 -29.28 -14.94
N GLY A 714 2.09 -30.48 -15.52
CA GLY A 714 3.30 -31.29 -15.55
C GLY A 714 4.18 -30.99 -16.76
N THR A 715 4.18 -31.89 -17.74
CA THR A 715 5.07 -31.80 -18.89
C THR A 715 4.33 -31.77 -20.21
N LEU A 716 4.86 -31.05 -21.19
CA LEU A 716 4.36 -31.03 -22.55
C LEU A 716 5.05 -32.12 -23.38
N ARG A 717 4.26 -32.92 -24.11
CA ARG A 717 4.78 -33.80 -25.13
C ARG A 717 4.28 -33.36 -26.49
N LEU A 718 5.20 -33.03 -27.39
CA LEU A 718 4.89 -32.59 -28.74
C LEU A 718 5.29 -33.70 -29.77
N ASP A 719 4.37 -33.99 -30.69
CA ASP A 719 4.67 -34.77 -31.90
C ASP A 719 5.14 -33.79 -33.00
N ILE A 720 6.45 -33.71 -33.15
CA ILE A 720 7.12 -32.73 -33.98
C ILE A 720 7.75 -33.41 -35.21
N GLU A 721 7.59 -32.81 -36.38
CA GLU A 721 8.26 -33.17 -37.60
C GLU A 721 9.11 -31.99 -38.09
N ALA A 722 10.37 -32.25 -38.41
CA ALA A 722 11.24 -31.25 -39.03
C ALA A 722 10.79 -30.96 -40.45
N GLY A 723 10.45 -29.73 -40.75
CA GLY A 723 9.89 -29.29 -42.05
C GLY A 723 10.88 -28.65 -43.01
N GLY A 724 12.19 -28.78 -42.76
CA GLY A 724 13.24 -28.16 -43.61
C GLY A 724 13.71 -26.80 -43.06
N ARG A 725 14.61 -26.14 -43.84
CA ARG A 725 15.29 -24.90 -43.43
C ARG A 725 14.68 -23.61 -44.01
N ARG A 726 13.56 -23.69 -44.73
CA ARG A 726 12.85 -22.53 -45.33
C ARG A 726 11.44 -22.37 -44.76
#